data_e1583c4636f8869fcdd5a0ba94430799
#
_entry.id   e1583c4636f8869fcdd5a0ba94430799
#
_cell.length_a   1.000
_cell.length_b   1.000
_cell.length_c   1.000
_cell.angle_alpha   90.00
_cell.angle_beta   90.00
_cell.angle_gamma   90.00
#
_symmetry.space_group_name_H-M   'P 1'
#
loop_
_entity.id
_entity.type
_entity.pdbx_description
1 polymer ?
#
loop_
_entity_poly.entity_id
_entity_poly.type
_entity_poly.pdbx_seq_one_letter_code
_entity_poly.pdbx_strand_id
1 'polypeptide(L)'
;MQLVRKRTRPRHHLSLTLLGSLLPLAALADNPVTLKNEVITATQTAHSELSAPASVSVVSRAELEKLPVYSLADAVKYLPGVHINPSSTYGRKEIKLRGMDSDYTLLLVNGRRINSRDALSSNYANDFDLSSIPMAAIERIEVIRGPMSSLYGADALGGVVNVILRQATDETRAGVAYTYEHPTEGESGDSHQASGYVSGALIDGKLRGNLFVEKTDQAAWLSEQTVNPNTDAVEQRQNGSVFGSLNWLLDERQTVDLDFTHRKDDREADWNNFGTVVTNVQEMERWSLGLGHSGNWDGFNTRVRYYYEDVDLMDDSQIMTNLRGMKGDIQQKNHTVDGQLSAALGSHLFTVGSEWRRTELAHNQNLGSDTEVDQKALYLQDEFSLGDLDITLGGRWDDHDAFGGEFSPRAYGVFNLTDNWVIKGGAGKSFKAPSIYQSDETYGVLACRGMCTLVGNPDLKPETATSYEIGTLYQDERLEAGIMFFHNDIEDMIVTDTWRVGYRPAVMTYSNVSKTRVQGYELHGRYALTDSIGLRGNYTYSDAEDRDTDEAIRNSPQHVANLGVDWQAMPKLGLNLDYQYTGSQLLYVSAAEPNVESGAFHQLNLGAKYQATRELSLRAGMNNLTNEKRDDVAQSVDNILMGRTLFVGFNYDI
;
A
#
# COMPACT_ATOMS: atom_id res chain seq x y z
N MET A 1 -17.82 32.23 40.86
CA MET A 1 -17.99 33.46 40.09
C MET A 1 -16.64 33.81 39.50
N GLN A 2 -16.27 33.18 38.37
CA GLN A 2 -15.06 33.49 37.63
C GLN A 2 -15.42 33.57 36.15
N LEU A 3 -14.99 34.64 35.53
CA LEU A 3 -15.35 35.10 34.18
C LEU A 3 -14.67 34.25 33.09
N VAL A 4 -15.49 33.71 32.19
CA VAL A 4 -15.05 33.10 30.93
C VAL A 4 -14.70 34.21 29.93
N ARG A 5 -13.45 34.34 29.55
CA ARG A 5 -12.98 35.21 28.45
C ARG A 5 -13.14 34.48 27.11
N LYS A 6 -14.07 34.93 26.28
CA LYS A 6 -14.18 34.59 24.87
C LYS A 6 -12.97 35.20 24.12
N ARG A 7 -12.14 34.36 23.51
CA ARG A 7 -11.13 34.79 22.50
C ARG A 7 -11.77 34.82 21.12
N THR A 8 -11.79 35.99 20.52
CA THR A 8 -12.14 36.22 19.11
C THR A 8 -10.95 35.89 18.22
N ARG A 9 -11.14 35.02 17.24
CA ARG A 9 -10.14 34.69 16.19
C ARG A 9 -10.12 35.80 15.12
N PRO A 10 -8.95 36.19 14.61
CA PRO A 10 -8.84 37.06 13.43
C PRO A 10 -9.07 36.28 12.14
N ARG A 11 -9.93 36.82 11.27
CA ARG A 11 -10.12 36.35 9.90
C ARG A 11 -9.00 36.92 9.02
N HIS A 12 -8.15 36.07 8.47
CA HIS A 12 -7.24 36.45 7.39
C HIS A 12 -7.92 36.28 6.03
N HIS A 13 -8.12 37.38 5.33
CA HIS A 13 -8.51 37.40 3.93
C HIS A 13 -7.25 37.26 3.07
N LEU A 14 -7.10 36.15 2.35
CA LEU A 14 -6.07 35.98 1.33
C LEU A 14 -6.60 36.54 0.01
N SER A 15 -6.03 37.66 -0.45
CA SER A 15 -6.30 38.22 -1.78
C SER A 15 -5.31 37.63 -2.78
N LEU A 16 -5.80 36.76 -3.66
CA LEU A 16 -5.02 36.24 -4.79
C LEU A 16 -5.03 37.26 -5.93
N THR A 17 -3.90 37.89 -6.19
CA THR A 17 -3.69 38.74 -7.37
C THR A 17 -3.08 37.89 -8.51
N LEU A 18 -3.86 37.61 -9.55
CA LEU A 18 -3.38 36.99 -10.80
C LEU A 18 -2.54 37.98 -11.60
N LEU A 19 -1.24 37.71 -11.79
CA LEU A 19 -0.42 38.34 -12.81
C LEU A 19 -0.50 37.51 -14.10
N GLY A 20 -1.21 38.02 -15.09
CA GLY A 20 -1.18 37.52 -16.45
C GLY A 20 0.01 38.11 -17.22
N SER A 21 0.91 37.27 -17.72
CA SER A 21 1.86 37.60 -18.77
C SER A 21 1.78 36.56 -19.87
N LEU A 22 1.41 37.05 -21.07
CA LEU A 22 1.34 36.33 -22.33
C LEU A 22 2.75 35.86 -22.76
N LEU A 23 2.91 34.57 -22.96
CA LEU A 23 4.06 33.99 -23.66
C LEU A 23 3.60 33.33 -24.97
N PRO A 24 4.45 33.34 -26.02
CA PRO A 24 4.04 32.95 -27.38
C PRO A 24 3.91 31.45 -27.57
N LEU A 25 2.91 31.05 -28.35
CA LEU A 25 2.71 29.68 -28.84
C LEU A 25 3.92 29.20 -29.63
N ALA A 26 4.47 28.07 -29.23
CA ALA A 26 5.40 27.29 -30.05
C ALA A 26 4.95 25.82 -30.09
N ALA A 27 4.69 25.42 -31.32
CA ALA A 27 4.66 24.10 -31.96
C ALA A 27 4.59 22.82 -31.13
N LEU A 28 3.51 22.14 -31.33
CA LEU A 28 3.13 20.71 -31.39
C LEU A 28 4.25 19.69 -31.19
N ALA A 29 4.16 18.92 -30.10
CA ALA A 29 4.69 17.58 -30.02
C ALA A 29 3.52 16.63 -29.78
N ASP A 30 3.25 15.75 -30.74
CA ASP A 30 2.26 14.69 -30.67
C ASP A 30 2.66 13.66 -29.62
N ASN A 31 2.04 13.70 -28.45
CA ASN A 31 1.85 12.57 -27.59
C ASN A 31 0.51 12.75 -26.86
N PRO A 32 -0.56 12.11 -27.32
CA PRO A 32 -1.83 12.15 -26.61
C PRO A 32 -1.66 11.46 -25.26
N VAL A 33 -2.07 12.14 -24.19
CA VAL A 33 -2.25 11.54 -22.88
C VAL A 33 -3.34 10.48 -23.01
N THR A 34 -2.95 9.21 -23.08
CA THR A 34 -3.90 8.09 -23.20
C THR A 34 -4.48 7.82 -21.81
N LEU A 35 -5.74 8.17 -21.57
CA LEU A 35 -6.46 8.03 -20.29
C LEU A 35 -7.11 6.64 -20.10
N LYS A 36 -6.81 5.66 -20.93
CA LYS A 36 -7.40 4.31 -20.78
C LYS A 36 -6.43 3.36 -20.06
N ASN A 37 -6.60 3.23 -18.76
CA ASN A 37 -5.92 2.20 -17.97
C ASN A 37 -6.80 0.95 -17.88
N GLU A 38 -6.19 -0.21 -18.07
CA GLU A 38 -6.83 -1.52 -17.84
C GLU A 38 -6.74 -1.89 -16.35
N VAL A 39 -7.86 -2.33 -15.78
CA VAL A 39 -8.01 -2.77 -14.39
C VAL A 39 -8.45 -4.23 -14.39
N ILE A 40 -7.75 -5.10 -13.68
CA ILE A 40 -8.09 -6.51 -13.54
C ILE A 40 -8.51 -6.84 -12.09
N THR A 41 -8.01 -6.12 -11.12
CA THR A 41 -8.15 -6.45 -9.70
C THR A 41 -9.60 -6.37 -9.19
N ALA A 42 -10.46 -5.54 -9.80
CA ALA A 42 -11.83 -5.32 -9.31
C ALA A 42 -12.75 -6.54 -9.44
N THR A 43 -12.54 -7.38 -10.46
CA THR A 43 -13.39 -8.52 -10.82
C THR A 43 -12.60 -9.77 -11.23
N GLN A 44 -11.27 -9.67 -11.33
CA GLN A 44 -10.36 -10.64 -11.96
C GLN A 44 -10.63 -10.83 -13.47
N THR A 45 -11.38 -9.90 -14.06
CA THR A 45 -11.63 -9.72 -15.49
C THR A 45 -11.22 -8.31 -15.91
N ALA A 46 -10.94 -8.09 -17.20
CA ALA A 46 -10.43 -6.81 -17.67
C ALA A 46 -11.54 -5.75 -17.77
N HIS A 47 -11.33 -4.60 -17.13
CA HIS A 47 -12.20 -3.43 -17.18
C HIS A 47 -11.40 -2.15 -17.43
N SER A 48 -12.06 -1.07 -17.84
CA SER A 48 -11.52 0.29 -17.72
C SER A 48 -11.79 0.84 -16.31
N GLU A 49 -11.12 1.91 -15.89
CA GLU A 49 -11.46 2.60 -14.63
C GLU A 49 -12.93 3.03 -14.60
N LEU A 50 -13.49 3.44 -15.75
CA LEU A 50 -14.88 3.85 -15.90
C LEU A 50 -15.85 2.70 -15.64
N SER A 51 -15.63 1.52 -16.27
CA SER A 51 -16.51 0.36 -16.19
C SER A 51 -16.25 -0.56 -14.98
N ALA A 52 -15.12 -0.41 -14.29
CA ALA A 52 -14.80 -1.25 -13.15
C ALA A 52 -15.83 -1.09 -12.02
N PRO A 53 -16.42 -2.19 -11.52
CA PRO A 53 -17.40 -2.17 -10.45
C PRO A 53 -16.73 -1.98 -9.08
N ALA A 54 -15.94 -0.92 -8.94
CA ALA A 54 -15.24 -0.53 -7.72
C ALA A 54 -14.74 0.92 -7.80
N SER A 55 -14.33 1.48 -6.66
CA SER A 55 -13.54 2.70 -6.59
C SER A 55 -12.08 2.36 -6.85
N VAL A 56 -11.60 2.59 -8.08
CA VAL A 56 -10.27 2.18 -8.55
C VAL A 56 -9.42 3.39 -8.89
N SER A 57 -8.11 3.26 -8.69
CA SER A 57 -7.10 4.17 -9.23
C SER A 57 -5.91 3.35 -9.72
N VAL A 58 -5.32 3.77 -10.83
CA VAL A 58 -4.17 3.11 -11.44
C VAL A 58 -3.00 4.07 -11.50
N VAL A 59 -1.82 3.61 -11.09
CA VAL A 59 -0.54 4.27 -11.35
C VAL A 59 0.16 3.50 -12.46
N SER A 60 0.24 4.10 -13.63
CA SER A 60 0.87 3.49 -14.81
C SER A 60 2.41 3.58 -14.76
N ARG A 61 3.08 2.75 -15.56
CA ARG A 61 4.54 2.83 -15.74
C ARG A 61 5.01 4.23 -16.12
N ALA A 62 4.29 4.89 -17.03
CA ALA A 62 4.61 6.25 -17.46
C ALA A 62 4.53 7.27 -16.31
N GLU A 63 3.63 7.08 -15.35
CA GLU A 63 3.54 7.91 -14.14
C GLU A 63 4.66 7.58 -13.15
N LEU A 64 4.97 6.29 -12.92
CA LEU A 64 6.10 5.87 -12.09
C LEU A 64 7.44 6.44 -12.57
N GLU A 65 7.61 6.62 -13.88
CA GLU A 65 8.83 7.20 -14.45
C GLU A 65 8.94 8.71 -14.34
N LYS A 66 7.82 9.41 -14.15
CA LYS A 66 7.80 10.87 -13.96
C LYS A 66 8.12 11.28 -12.53
N LEU A 67 7.67 10.49 -11.57
CA LEU A 67 7.78 10.79 -10.15
C LEU A 67 9.11 10.26 -9.57
N PRO A 68 9.66 10.92 -8.55
CA PRO A 68 10.73 10.36 -7.74
C PRO A 68 10.12 9.30 -6.81
N VAL A 69 10.06 8.06 -7.28
CA VAL A 69 9.43 6.95 -6.57
C VAL A 69 10.50 5.94 -6.17
N TYR A 70 10.66 5.71 -4.89
CA TYR A 70 11.66 4.79 -4.32
C TYR A 70 11.04 3.55 -3.67
N SER A 71 9.74 3.60 -3.38
CA SER A 71 9.00 2.51 -2.76
C SER A 71 7.57 2.46 -3.28
N LEU A 72 6.87 1.35 -3.05
CA LEU A 72 5.44 1.22 -3.36
C LEU A 72 4.60 2.30 -2.67
N ALA A 73 4.93 2.65 -1.42
CA ALA A 73 4.25 3.71 -0.69
C ALA A 73 4.39 5.08 -1.39
N ASP A 74 5.60 5.40 -1.91
CA ASP A 74 5.81 6.64 -2.66
C ASP A 74 5.02 6.68 -3.97
N ALA A 75 4.86 5.51 -4.61
CA ALA A 75 4.10 5.38 -5.87
C ALA A 75 2.62 5.73 -5.70
N VAL A 76 2.02 5.35 -4.58
CA VAL A 76 0.57 5.48 -4.38
C VAL A 76 0.16 6.71 -3.54
N LYS A 77 1.09 7.43 -2.93
CA LYS A 77 0.82 8.53 -1.98
C LYS A 77 -0.04 9.68 -2.54
N TYR A 78 -0.06 9.86 -3.85
CA TYR A 78 -0.85 10.90 -4.51
C TYR A 78 -2.20 10.42 -5.03
N LEU A 79 -2.62 9.19 -4.70
CA LEU A 79 -3.93 8.68 -5.09
C LEU A 79 -5.03 9.15 -4.11
N PRO A 80 -6.28 9.33 -4.60
CA PRO A 80 -7.41 9.62 -3.73
C PRO A 80 -7.62 8.51 -2.70
N GLY A 81 -8.00 8.87 -1.48
CA GLY A 81 -8.25 7.92 -0.40
C GLY A 81 -7.02 7.22 0.16
N VAL A 82 -5.81 7.54 -0.33
CA VAL A 82 -4.55 6.99 0.17
C VAL A 82 -3.87 7.98 1.11
N HIS A 83 -3.51 7.51 2.29
CA HIS A 83 -2.66 8.22 3.22
C HIS A 83 -1.45 7.35 3.55
N ILE A 84 -0.26 7.93 3.38
CA ILE A 84 0.98 7.28 3.83
C ILE A 84 1.30 7.84 5.21
N ASN A 85 1.16 6.99 6.21
CA ASN A 85 1.63 7.31 7.53
C ASN A 85 3.15 7.07 7.55
N PRO A 86 3.98 8.09 7.84
CA PRO A 86 5.32 7.81 8.28
C PRO A 86 5.16 7.07 9.59
N SER A 87 5.36 5.78 9.54
CA SER A 87 5.16 4.91 10.68
C SER A 87 5.95 5.40 11.87
N SER A 88 5.37 5.12 12.94
CA SER A 88 5.76 5.35 14.28
C SER A 88 7.22 5.02 14.61
N THR A 89 7.93 4.20 13.87
CA THR A 89 9.26 3.77 14.28
C THR A 89 10.20 3.76 13.07
N TYR A 90 11.33 4.44 13.20
CA TYR A 90 12.44 4.42 12.24
C TYR A 90 12.12 4.88 10.82
N GLY A 91 11.06 5.70 10.63
CA GLY A 91 10.68 6.24 9.33
C GLY A 91 10.07 5.20 8.38
N ARG A 92 9.61 4.05 8.87
CA ARG A 92 8.88 3.05 8.09
C ARG A 92 7.56 3.61 7.59
N LYS A 93 7.09 3.13 6.46
CA LYS A 93 5.91 3.66 5.77
C LYS A 93 4.78 2.66 5.79
N GLU A 94 3.56 3.14 6.04
CA GLU A 94 2.34 2.36 6.01
C GLU A 94 1.36 2.95 5.01
N ILE A 95 0.70 2.09 4.22
CA ILE A 95 -0.37 2.50 3.32
C ILE A 95 -1.70 2.35 4.05
N LYS A 96 -2.40 3.45 4.27
CA LYS A 96 -3.75 3.49 4.83
C LYS A 96 -4.75 3.90 3.75
N LEU A 97 -5.84 3.16 3.64
CA LEU A 97 -6.93 3.45 2.71
C LEU A 97 -8.13 4.03 3.47
N ARG A 98 -8.60 5.22 3.04
CA ARG A 98 -9.78 5.91 3.64
C ARG A 98 -9.68 6.14 5.15
N GLY A 99 -8.48 6.26 5.71
CA GLY A 99 -8.27 6.44 7.15
C GLY A 99 -8.35 5.16 7.99
N MET A 100 -8.57 4.00 7.38
CA MET A 100 -8.50 2.70 8.05
C MET A 100 -7.06 2.28 8.30
N ASP A 101 -6.81 1.40 9.26
CA ASP A 101 -5.46 0.93 9.58
C ASP A 101 -4.81 0.21 8.39
N SER A 102 -3.48 0.20 8.37
CA SER A 102 -2.69 -0.47 7.33
C SER A 102 -2.97 -1.98 7.25
N ASP A 103 -3.31 -2.60 8.37
CA ASP A 103 -3.70 -4.01 8.46
C ASP A 103 -4.99 -4.37 7.70
N TYR A 104 -5.77 -3.37 7.28
CA TYR A 104 -6.97 -3.55 6.45
C TYR A 104 -6.70 -3.37 4.95
N THR A 105 -5.42 -3.18 4.58
CA THR A 105 -4.99 -3.04 3.20
C THR A 105 -4.26 -4.30 2.75
N LEU A 106 -4.87 -5.04 1.83
CA LEU A 106 -4.27 -6.24 1.26
C LEU A 106 -3.27 -5.89 0.16
N LEU A 107 -2.04 -6.43 0.25
CA LEU A 107 -1.01 -6.30 -0.77
C LEU A 107 -0.98 -7.54 -1.67
N LEU A 108 -1.00 -7.30 -2.97
CA LEU A 108 -0.92 -8.36 -3.99
C LEU A 108 0.19 -8.08 -5.01
N VAL A 109 0.77 -9.14 -5.56
CA VAL A 109 1.62 -9.11 -6.76
C VAL A 109 1.03 -10.06 -7.79
N ASN A 110 0.66 -9.53 -8.96
CA ASN A 110 -0.05 -10.28 -10.00
C ASN A 110 -1.28 -11.03 -9.47
N GLY A 111 -2.01 -10.41 -8.51
CA GLY A 111 -3.15 -11.01 -7.86
C GLY A 111 -2.82 -12.13 -6.86
N ARG A 112 -1.57 -12.27 -6.44
CA ARG A 112 -1.12 -13.20 -5.39
C ARG A 112 -0.83 -12.41 -4.12
N ARG A 113 -1.29 -12.88 -3.00
CA ARG A 113 -1.08 -12.26 -1.69
C ARG A 113 0.40 -12.31 -1.31
N ILE A 114 0.92 -11.19 -0.81
CA ILE A 114 2.16 -11.13 -0.05
C ILE A 114 1.78 -10.97 1.42
N ASN A 115 2.30 -11.82 2.29
CA ASN A 115 1.96 -11.78 3.69
C ASN A 115 3.12 -12.26 4.57
N SER A 116 3.75 -11.33 5.30
CA SER A 116 4.68 -11.64 6.40
C SER A 116 4.12 -11.20 7.76
N ARG A 117 2.81 -10.91 7.81
CA ARG A 117 2.14 -10.32 8.97
C ARG A 117 2.17 -11.21 10.21
N ASP A 118 2.15 -12.53 10.03
CA ASP A 118 2.21 -13.47 11.15
C ASP A 118 3.64 -13.62 11.71
N ALA A 119 4.67 -13.41 10.86
CA ALA A 119 6.07 -13.38 11.31
C ALA A 119 6.39 -12.13 12.14
N LEU A 120 5.77 -11.00 11.81
CA LEU A 120 6.05 -9.72 12.44
C LEU A 120 4.87 -9.34 13.34
N SER A 121 4.97 -9.66 14.63
CA SER A 121 4.02 -9.17 15.61
C SER A 121 4.11 -7.65 15.72
N SER A 122 2.99 -6.96 15.50
CA SER A 122 2.80 -5.51 15.67
C SER A 122 3.27 -4.60 14.51
N ASN A 123 3.25 -3.32 14.72
CA ASN A 123 3.36 -2.14 13.85
C ASN A 123 4.49 -2.11 12.79
N TYR A 124 5.24 -3.19 12.59
CA TYR A 124 6.43 -3.23 11.72
C TYR A 124 6.22 -4.00 10.41
N ALA A 125 5.12 -4.75 10.30
CA ALA A 125 4.98 -5.78 9.28
C ALA A 125 4.90 -5.26 7.84
N ASN A 126 4.09 -4.22 7.60
CA ASN A 126 3.73 -3.83 6.24
C ASN A 126 4.89 -3.20 5.44
N ASP A 127 5.83 -2.54 6.10
CA ASP A 127 6.93 -1.89 5.39
C ASP A 127 7.90 -2.89 4.73
N PHE A 128 8.10 -4.07 5.33
CA PHE A 128 8.86 -5.14 4.69
C PHE A 128 8.16 -5.65 3.42
N ASP A 129 6.83 -5.78 3.43
CA ASP A 129 6.06 -6.20 2.28
C ASP A 129 6.06 -5.12 1.17
N LEU A 130 5.91 -3.84 1.54
CA LEU A 130 5.95 -2.70 0.61
C LEU A 130 7.27 -2.58 -0.15
N SER A 131 8.35 -3.05 0.44
CA SER A 131 9.67 -3.00 -0.15
C SER A 131 10.08 -4.30 -0.86
N SER A 132 9.22 -5.34 -0.88
CA SER A 132 9.56 -6.66 -1.41
C SER A 132 9.67 -6.72 -2.94
N ILE A 133 9.22 -5.70 -3.66
CA ILE A 133 9.11 -5.72 -5.13
C ILE A 133 10.07 -4.69 -5.73
N PRO A 134 10.95 -5.09 -6.68
CA PRO A 134 11.79 -4.14 -7.40
C PRO A 134 10.92 -3.14 -8.17
N MET A 135 11.12 -1.83 -7.97
CA MET A 135 10.35 -0.78 -8.65
C MET A 135 10.49 -0.86 -10.18
N ALA A 136 11.65 -1.31 -10.66
CA ALA A 136 11.90 -1.51 -12.09
C ALA A 136 11.04 -2.61 -12.72
N ALA A 137 10.59 -3.59 -11.93
CA ALA A 137 9.76 -4.70 -12.41
C ALA A 137 8.26 -4.33 -12.52
N ILE A 138 7.83 -3.17 -12.01
CA ILE A 138 6.42 -2.79 -11.95
C ILE A 138 5.96 -2.24 -13.31
N GLU A 139 4.87 -2.79 -13.85
CA GLU A 139 4.16 -2.26 -15.02
C GLU A 139 3.13 -1.22 -14.61
N ARG A 140 2.30 -1.54 -13.61
CA ARG A 140 1.32 -0.65 -13.02
C ARG A 140 0.94 -1.08 -11.62
N ILE A 141 0.34 -0.17 -10.86
CA ILE A 141 -0.22 -0.45 -9.53
C ILE A 141 -1.71 -0.13 -9.60
N GLU A 142 -2.54 -1.10 -9.24
CA GLU A 142 -3.99 -0.95 -9.14
C GLU A 142 -4.38 -0.85 -7.66
N VAL A 143 -5.00 0.26 -7.26
CA VAL A 143 -5.49 0.49 -5.90
C VAL A 143 -7.00 0.47 -5.92
N ILE A 144 -7.59 -0.49 -5.25
CA ILE A 144 -9.03 -0.60 -5.06
C ILE A 144 -9.36 -0.24 -3.63
N ARG A 145 -10.29 0.67 -3.46
CA ARG A 145 -10.80 1.09 -2.15
C ARG A 145 -12.18 0.48 -1.90
N GLY A 146 -12.40 0.02 -0.68
CA GLY A 146 -13.63 -0.66 -0.28
C GLY A 146 -13.53 -2.18 -0.22
N PRO A 147 -14.64 -2.87 0.09
CA PRO A 147 -14.63 -4.29 0.45
C PRO A 147 -14.31 -5.19 -0.73
N MET A 148 -13.23 -5.96 -0.61
CA MET A 148 -12.78 -6.91 -1.65
C MET A 148 -12.66 -8.36 -1.15
N SER A 149 -13.15 -8.67 0.06
CA SER A 149 -13.11 -10.03 0.60
C SER A 149 -13.93 -11.03 -0.22
N SER A 150 -14.90 -10.59 -1.00
CA SER A 150 -15.67 -11.46 -1.92
C SER A 150 -14.82 -12.13 -3.01
N LEU A 151 -13.63 -11.60 -3.30
CA LEU A 151 -12.67 -12.15 -4.28
C LEU A 151 -11.38 -12.61 -3.60
N TYR A 152 -10.88 -11.85 -2.64
CA TYR A 152 -9.54 -12.02 -2.08
C TYR A 152 -9.53 -12.56 -0.64
N GLY A 153 -10.72 -12.73 -0.01
CA GLY A 153 -10.83 -13.25 1.36
C GLY A 153 -10.36 -12.26 2.42
N ALA A 154 -9.76 -12.76 3.48
CA ALA A 154 -9.34 -11.99 4.64
C ALA A 154 -8.43 -10.78 4.29
N ASP A 155 -8.43 -9.76 5.16
CA ASP A 155 -7.54 -8.59 5.18
C ASP A 155 -7.83 -7.54 4.09
N ALA A 156 -8.87 -7.72 3.27
CA ALA A 156 -9.29 -6.77 2.24
C ALA A 156 -10.49 -5.90 2.69
N LEU A 157 -10.48 -5.41 3.95
CA LEU A 157 -11.53 -4.54 4.48
C LEU A 157 -11.47 -3.14 3.88
N GLY A 158 -10.30 -2.50 3.95
CA GLY A 158 -10.03 -1.16 3.46
C GLY A 158 -9.86 -1.13 1.95
N GLY A 159 -9.33 -2.21 1.41
CA GLY A 159 -9.09 -2.34 -0.01
C GLY A 159 -7.88 -3.21 -0.35
N VAL A 160 -7.47 -3.09 -1.60
CA VAL A 160 -6.38 -3.88 -2.20
C VAL A 160 -5.42 -2.98 -2.94
N VAL A 161 -4.13 -3.20 -2.75
CA VAL A 161 -3.05 -2.65 -3.57
C VAL A 161 -2.44 -3.81 -4.35
N ASN A 162 -2.68 -3.87 -5.65
CA ASN A 162 -2.17 -4.94 -6.50
C ASN A 162 -1.09 -4.41 -7.44
N VAL A 163 0.10 -4.95 -7.32
CA VAL A 163 1.23 -4.63 -8.18
C VAL A 163 1.24 -5.59 -9.36
N ILE A 164 1.06 -5.05 -10.55
CA ILE A 164 1.15 -5.81 -11.80
C ILE A 164 2.58 -5.67 -12.33
N LEU A 165 3.24 -6.81 -12.51
CA LEU A 165 4.63 -6.86 -12.98
C LEU A 165 4.70 -6.88 -14.50
N ARG A 166 5.80 -6.34 -15.02
CA ARG A 166 6.11 -6.32 -16.45
C ARG A 166 6.21 -7.73 -17.02
N GLN A 167 5.55 -7.95 -18.13
CA GLN A 167 5.63 -9.19 -18.88
C GLN A 167 6.66 -9.06 -20.02
N ALA A 168 7.41 -10.13 -20.28
CA ALA A 168 8.31 -10.17 -21.41
C ALA A 168 7.53 -10.24 -22.73
N THR A 169 8.02 -9.51 -23.72
CA THR A 169 7.56 -9.54 -25.11
C THR A 169 8.58 -10.28 -25.98
N ASP A 170 8.32 -10.39 -27.28
CA ASP A 170 9.32 -10.96 -28.20
C ASP A 170 10.49 -10.01 -28.46
N GLU A 171 10.33 -8.71 -28.20
CA GLU A 171 11.41 -7.72 -28.30
C GLU A 171 12.35 -7.82 -27.11
N THR A 172 13.65 -7.91 -27.39
CA THR A 172 14.67 -7.84 -26.34
C THR A 172 14.84 -6.40 -25.88
N ARG A 173 14.72 -6.19 -24.59
CA ARG A 173 14.93 -4.91 -23.91
C ARG A 173 15.81 -5.11 -22.71
N ALA A 174 16.69 -4.16 -22.46
CA ALA A 174 17.52 -4.15 -21.25
C ALA A 174 17.68 -2.72 -20.77
N GLY A 175 17.91 -2.55 -19.49
CA GLY A 175 18.14 -1.22 -18.95
C GLY A 175 18.82 -1.25 -17.61
N VAL A 176 19.41 -0.11 -17.25
CA VAL A 176 20.00 0.16 -15.96
C VAL A 176 19.54 1.53 -15.46
N ALA A 177 19.31 1.64 -14.15
CA ALA A 177 18.95 2.90 -13.53
C ALA A 177 19.75 3.09 -12.24
N TYR A 178 20.00 4.34 -11.92
CA TYR A 178 20.62 4.72 -10.65
C TYR A 178 19.99 6.02 -10.15
N THR A 179 19.77 6.09 -8.84
CA THR A 179 19.29 7.28 -8.15
C THR A 179 20.09 7.48 -6.87
N TYR A 180 20.49 8.71 -6.62
CA TYR A 180 21.09 9.18 -5.39
C TYR A 180 20.20 10.22 -4.76
N GLU A 181 19.99 10.12 -3.45
CA GLU A 181 19.21 11.05 -2.65
C GLU A 181 20.03 11.53 -1.45
N HIS A 182 19.92 12.84 -1.14
CA HIS A 182 20.67 13.51 -0.09
C HIS A 182 19.76 14.45 0.71
N PRO A 183 19.54 14.21 2.00
CA PRO A 183 18.89 15.17 2.91
C PRO A 183 19.76 16.41 3.08
N THR A 184 19.14 17.60 3.05
CA THR A 184 19.90 18.88 3.21
C THR A 184 20.07 19.30 4.66
N GLU A 185 19.44 18.59 5.60
CA GLU A 185 19.48 18.84 7.04
C GLU A 185 19.54 17.54 7.82
N GLY A 186 19.93 17.60 9.09
CA GLY A 186 20.22 16.43 9.91
C GLY A 186 21.60 15.85 9.63
N GLU A 187 21.87 14.69 10.19
CA GLU A 187 23.15 13.99 9.99
C GLU A 187 22.92 12.72 9.19
N SER A 188 23.73 12.50 8.12
CA SER A 188 23.66 11.31 7.25
C SER A 188 22.35 11.22 6.44
N GLY A 189 21.80 10.02 6.20
CA GLY A 189 20.53 9.81 5.51
C GLY A 189 20.63 9.67 4.00
N ASP A 190 21.83 9.63 3.43
CA ASP A 190 22.07 9.42 2.01
C ASP A 190 21.46 8.09 1.55
N SER A 191 20.84 8.09 0.38
CA SER A 191 20.28 6.89 -0.22
C SER A 191 20.79 6.67 -1.63
N HIS A 192 21.14 5.42 -1.94
CA HIS A 192 21.61 4.97 -3.25
C HIS A 192 20.70 3.83 -3.71
N GLN A 193 20.08 3.97 -4.87
CA GLN A 193 19.30 2.91 -5.50
C GLN A 193 19.86 2.61 -6.89
N ALA A 194 20.19 1.36 -7.14
CA ALA A 194 20.64 0.87 -8.44
C ALA A 194 19.75 -0.28 -8.89
N SER A 195 19.33 -0.28 -10.14
CA SER A 195 18.57 -1.39 -10.72
C SER A 195 19.01 -1.71 -12.13
N GLY A 196 18.75 -2.94 -12.55
CA GLY A 196 18.97 -3.39 -13.92
C GLY A 196 17.97 -4.45 -14.32
N TYR A 197 17.70 -4.54 -15.62
CA TYR A 197 16.82 -5.57 -16.15
C TYR A 197 17.20 -6.03 -17.54
N VAL A 198 16.79 -7.24 -17.86
CA VAL A 198 16.73 -7.78 -19.21
C VAL A 198 15.42 -8.52 -19.40
N SER A 199 14.80 -8.33 -20.55
CA SER A 199 13.49 -8.88 -20.91
C SER A 199 13.49 -9.22 -22.40
N GLY A 200 12.87 -10.34 -22.80
CA GLY A 200 12.73 -10.69 -24.21
C GLY A 200 12.38 -12.14 -24.46
N ALA A 201 12.34 -12.51 -25.74
CA ALA A 201 12.18 -13.91 -26.14
C ALA A 201 13.49 -14.69 -25.94
N LEU A 202 13.40 -15.83 -25.27
CA LEU A 202 14.43 -16.86 -25.22
C LEU A 202 14.28 -17.82 -26.41
N ILE A 203 13.03 -18.04 -26.84
CA ILE A 203 12.65 -18.78 -28.04
C ILE A 203 11.47 -18.00 -28.65
N ASP A 204 11.68 -17.46 -29.87
CA ASP A 204 10.69 -16.64 -30.55
C ASP A 204 9.33 -17.30 -30.63
N GLY A 205 8.30 -16.57 -30.20
CA GLY A 205 6.90 -17.01 -30.18
C GLY A 205 6.59 -18.16 -29.22
N LYS A 206 7.54 -18.62 -28.38
CA LYS A 206 7.34 -19.76 -27.47
C LYS A 206 7.73 -19.51 -26.03
N LEU A 207 8.91 -18.97 -25.78
CA LEU A 207 9.43 -18.82 -24.43
C LEU A 207 9.99 -17.42 -24.26
N ARG A 208 9.40 -16.67 -23.34
CA ARG A 208 9.82 -15.31 -22.97
C ARG A 208 10.31 -15.29 -21.53
N GLY A 209 11.19 -14.37 -21.21
CA GLY A 209 11.71 -14.25 -19.85
C GLY A 209 12.07 -12.83 -19.47
N ASN A 210 11.96 -12.56 -18.18
CA ASN A 210 12.37 -11.33 -17.52
C ASN A 210 13.36 -11.66 -16.41
N LEU A 211 14.31 -10.76 -16.21
CA LEU A 211 15.16 -10.71 -15.02
C LEU A 211 15.31 -9.26 -14.60
N PHE A 212 14.95 -8.95 -13.35
CA PHE A 212 15.13 -7.66 -12.70
C PHE A 212 16.01 -7.83 -11.47
N VAL A 213 16.91 -6.89 -11.26
CA VAL A 213 17.75 -6.82 -10.06
C VAL A 213 17.71 -5.40 -9.53
N GLU A 214 17.63 -5.25 -8.21
CA GLU A 214 17.66 -3.95 -7.55
C GLU A 214 18.44 -4.04 -6.25
N LYS A 215 19.21 -3.00 -5.96
CA LYS A 215 19.87 -2.79 -4.68
C LYS A 215 19.62 -1.37 -4.20
N THR A 216 19.27 -1.24 -2.92
CA THR A 216 19.13 0.04 -2.21
C THR A 216 20.00 0.01 -0.96
N ASP A 217 20.81 1.05 -0.80
CA ASP A 217 21.58 1.33 0.40
C ASP A 217 21.16 2.72 0.90
N GLN A 218 20.55 2.77 2.10
CA GLN A 218 20.13 3.98 2.78
C GLN A 218 20.86 4.07 4.12
N ALA A 219 21.56 5.15 4.36
CA ALA A 219 22.17 5.42 5.66
C ALA A 219 21.11 5.86 6.69
N ALA A 220 21.33 5.58 7.95
CA ALA A 220 20.50 6.12 9.02
C ALA A 220 20.50 7.65 8.98
N TRP A 221 19.35 8.25 9.30
CA TRP A 221 19.20 9.71 9.36
C TRP A 221 18.85 10.15 10.78
N LEU A 222 19.70 11.04 11.34
CA LEU A 222 19.45 11.67 12.61
C LEU A 222 18.84 13.06 12.37
N SER A 223 17.67 13.27 12.94
CA SER A 223 16.99 14.56 12.89
C SER A 223 17.52 15.51 13.96
N GLU A 224 17.71 16.78 13.61
CA GLU A 224 17.99 17.84 14.59
C GLU A 224 16.82 18.10 15.56
N GLN A 225 15.64 17.56 15.26
CA GLN A 225 14.40 17.74 16.03
C GLN A 225 14.20 16.70 17.13
N THR A 226 15.01 15.63 17.18
CA THR A 226 14.86 14.61 18.21
C THR A 226 15.25 15.13 19.60
N VAL A 227 14.38 14.91 20.57
CA VAL A 227 14.65 15.23 22.00
C VAL A 227 15.76 14.33 22.56
N ASN A 228 15.96 13.17 21.99
CA ASN A 228 16.98 12.21 22.38
C ASN A 228 18.13 12.24 21.37
N PRO A 229 19.27 12.86 21.68
CA PRO A 229 20.43 12.77 20.82
C PRO A 229 20.87 11.32 20.64
N ASN A 230 21.37 10.97 19.46
CA ASN A 230 21.78 9.63 19.05
C ASN A 230 20.64 8.60 18.92
N THR A 231 19.45 9.04 18.54
CA THR A 231 18.35 8.16 18.11
C THR A 231 18.08 8.41 16.63
N ASP A 232 18.07 7.35 15.84
CA ASP A 232 17.77 7.44 14.41
C ASP A 232 16.29 7.75 14.19
N ALA A 233 16.01 8.78 13.41
CA ALA A 233 14.68 9.11 12.95
C ALA A 233 14.27 8.26 11.73
N VAL A 234 15.27 7.85 10.93
CA VAL A 234 15.13 6.89 9.85
C VAL A 234 16.24 5.85 9.98
N GLU A 235 15.88 4.60 9.94
CA GLU A 235 16.80 3.47 10.05
C GLU A 235 17.79 3.37 8.88
N GLN A 236 18.96 2.84 9.14
CA GLN A 236 19.84 2.33 8.10
C GLN A 236 19.15 1.13 7.44
N ARG A 237 19.23 1.07 6.11
CA ARG A 237 18.61 0.01 5.34
C ARG A 237 19.48 -0.42 4.18
N GLN A 238 19.73 -1.73 4.08
CA GLN A 238 20.40 -2.34 2.96
C GLN A 238 19.49 -3.43 2.41
N ASN A 239 18.95 -3.22 1.21
CA ASN A 239 18.15 -4.24 0.60
C ASN A 239 18.62 -4.59 -0.81
N GLY A 240 18.49 -5.86 -1.16
CA GLY A 240 18.72 -6.37 -2.49
C GLY A 240 17.58 -7.28 -2.91
N SER A 241 17.12 -7.15 -4.15
CA SER A 241 16.06 -7.99 -4.69
C SER A 241 16.37 -8.47 -6.10
N VAL A 242 15.95 -9.69 -6.38
CA VAL A 242 16.00 -10.31 -7.71
C VAL A 242 14.60 -10.84 -8.01
N PHE A 243 14.05 -10.47 -9.15
CA PHE A 243 12.82 -11.04 -9.68
C PHE A 243 13.09 -11.63 -11.06
N GLY A 244 12.67 -12.87 -11.29
CA GLY A 244 12.73 -13.53 -12.59
C GLY A 244 11.40 -14.13 -12.96
N SER A 245 11.04 -14.09 -14.25
CA SER A 245 9.86 -14.79 -14.76
C SER A 245 10.13 -15.45 -16.11
N LEU A 246 9.46 -16.57 -16.35
CA LEU A 246 9.40 -17.28 -17.62
C LEU A 246 7.93 -17.46 -18.02
N ASN A 247 7.62 -17.09 -19.25
CA ASN A 247 6.30 -17.29 -19.83
C ASN A 247 6.43 -18.26 -21.01
N TRP A 248 5.91 -19.47 -20.85
CA TRP A 248 5.94 -20.50 -21.87
C TRP A 248 4.59 -20.62 -22.58
N LEU A 249 4.53 -20.18 -23.82
CA LEU A 249 3.39 -20.33 -24.71
C LEU A 249 3.35 -21.78 -25.22
N LEU A 250 2.52 -22.62 -24.61
CA LEU A 250 2.38 -24.02 -25.04
C LEU A 250 1.77 -24.11 -26.44
N ASP A 251 0.75 -23.27 -26.68
CA ASP A 251 0.08 -23.05 -27.94
C ASP A 251 -0.58 -21.65 -27.94
N GLU A 252 -1.44 -21.34 -28.92
CA GLU A 252 -2.14 -20.07 -29.05
C GLU A 252 -3.14 -19.79 -27.91
N ARG A 253 -3.48 -20.80 -27.11
CA ARG A 253 -4.53 -20.75 -26.07
C ARG A 253 -4.00 -20.96 -24.66
N GLN A 254 -2.81 -21.52 -24.50
CA GLN A 254 -2.30 -21.95 -23.20
C GLN A 254 -0.94 -21.37 -22.91
N THR A 255 -0.79 -20.87 -21.69
CA THR A 255 0.46 -20.32 -21.16
C THR A 255 0.77 -20.98 -19.82
N VAL A 256 2.04 -21.33 -19.62
CA VAL A 256 2.59 -21.69 -18.32
C VAL A 256 3.52 -20.57 -17.87
N ASP A 257 3.28 -20.06 -16.68
CA ASP A 257 4.07 -19.00 -16.06
C ASP A 257 4.85 -19.56 -14.89
N LEU A 258 6.15 -19.26 -14.85
CA LEU A 258 7.01 -19.53 -13.71
C LEU A 258 7.62 -18.20 -13.27
N ASP A 259 7.51 -17.86 -12.00
CA ASP A 259 8.15 -16.70 -11.44
C ASP A 259 8.88 -17.03 -10.13
N PHE A 260 9.91 -16.26 -9.87
CA PHE A 260 10.80 -16.42 -8.75
C PHE A 260 11.20 -15.04 -8.22
N THR A 261 11.17 -14.90 -6.90
CA THR A 261 11.68 -13.71 -6.23
C THR A 261 12.62 -14.11 -5.10
N HIS A 262 13.73 -13.42 -4.99
CA HIS A 262 14.59 -13.47 -3.81
C HIS A 262 14.85 -12.04 -3.32
N ARG A 263 14.76 -11.85 -2.01
CA ARG A 263 15.04 -10.58 -1.37
C ARG A 263 15.76 -10.76 -0.06
N LYS A 264 16.72 -9.87 0.17
CA LYS A 264 17.35 -9.64 1.46
C LYS A 264 17.13 -8.18 1.89
N ASP A 265 16.73 -7.94 3.14
CA ASP A 265 16.45 -6.63 3.71
C ASP A 265 17.04 -6.56 5.12
N ASP A 266 18.21 -5.91 5.25
CA ASP A 266 18.93 -5.72 6.50
C ASP A 266 18.65 -4.30 7.00
N ARG A 267 18.23 -4.16 8.26
CA ARG A 267 17.86 -2.89 8.89
C ARG A 267 18.52 -2.74 10.24
N GLU A 268 18.98 -1.53 10.51
CA GLU A 268 19.62 -1.17 11.78
C GLU A 268 19.20 0.24 12.20
N ALA A 269 18.87 0.40 13.49
CA ALA A 269 18.56 1.70 14.05
C ALA A 269 19.03 1.81 15.49
N ASP A 270 19.64 2.94 15.82
CA ASP A 270 19.94 3.32 17.19
C ASP A 270 18.71 3.93 17.87
N TRP A 271 18.41 3.43 19.07
CA TRP A 271 17.26 3.83 19.87
C TRP A 271 17.68 4.19 21.29
N ASN A 272 17.14 5.28 21.84
CA ASN A 272 17.38 5.66 23.21
C ASN A 272 16.38 4.99 24.16
N ASN A 273 16.79 3.90 24.78
CA ASN A 273 16.01 3.21 25.78
C ASN A 273 16.34 3.75 27.18
N PHE A 274 15.55 4.72 27.67
CA PHE A 274 15.71 5.36 29.00
C PHE A 274 17.11 5.89 29.32
N GLY A 275 17.73 6.58 28.36
CA GLY A 275 19.05 7.17 28.51
C GLY A 275 20.22 6.25 28.13
N THR A 276 19.93 5.04 27.69
CA THR A 276 20.91 4.12 27.12
C THR A 276 20.59 3.93 25.63
N VAL A 277 21.56 4.23 24.76
CA VAL A 277 21.43 3.93 23.34
C VAL A 277 21.57 2.42 23.16
N VAL A 278 20.60 1.81 22.48
CA VAL A 278 20.58 0.41 22.08
C VAL A 278 20.36 0.33 20.58
N THR A 279 21.00 -0.62 19.92
CA THR A 279 20.87 -0.82 18.49
C THR A 279 19.88 -1.94 18.21
N ASN A 280 18.85 -1.66 17.41
CA ASN A 280 17.93 -2.67 16.90
C ASN A 280 18.42 -3.13 15.54
N VAL A 281 18.50 -4.45 15.35
CA VAL A 281 18.89 -5.08 14.10
C VAL A 281 17.81 -6.04 13.66
N GLN A 282 17.37 -5.93 12.43
CA GLN A 282 16.44 -6.86 11.80
C GLN A 282 17.02 -7.27 10.44
N GLU A 283 17.12 -8.57 10.19
CA GLU A 283 17.55 -9.15 8.92
C GLU A 283 16.44 -10.05 8.40
N MET A 284 15.91 -9.73 7.21
CA MET A 284 14.89 -10.54 6.56
C MET A 284 15.42 -11.11 5.25
N GLU A 285 15.22 -12.41 5.06
CA GLU A 285 15.39 -13.08 3.78
C GLU A 285 14.06 -13.67 3.34
N ARG A 286 13.67 -13.42 2.08
CA ARG A 286 12.42 -13.91 1.50
C ARG A 286 12.66 -14.57 0.17
N TRP A 287 12.11 -15.76 0.02
CA TRP A 287 12.04 -16.51 -1.22
C TRP A 287 10.59 -16.69 -1.66
N SER A 288 10.31 -16.53 -2.92
CA SER A 288 9.01 -16.93 -3.46
C SER A 288 9.12 -17.61 -4.81
N LEU A 289 8.25 -18.57 -5.04
CA LEU A 289 8.15 -19.33 -6.28
C LEU A 289 6.69 -19.41 -6.67
N GLY A 290 6.37 -19.01 -7.90
CA GLY A 290 5.05 -19.10 -8.49
C GLY A 290 5.04 -19.97 -9.72
N LEU A 291 4.07 -20.89 -9.82
CA LEU A 291 3.78 -21.68 -11.02
C LEU A 291 2.32 -21.47 -11.39
N GLY A 292 2.05 -21.06 -12.61
CA GLY A 292 0.71 -20.80 -13.12
C GLY A 292 0.46 -21.49 -14.45
N HIS A 293 -0.78 -21.88 -14.69
CA HIS A 293 -1.29 -22.27 -16.00
C HIS A 293 -2.53 -21.44 -16.30
N SER A 294 -2.55 -20.81 -17.46
CA SER A 294 -3.70 -20.06 -17.97
C SER A 294 -4.13 -20.65 -19.31
N GLY A 295 -5.45 -20.85 -19.48
CA GLY A 295 -6.04 -21.36 -20.72
C GLY A 295 -7.20 -20.49 -21.20
N ASN A 296 -7.22 -20.17 -22.49
CA ASN A 296 -8.31 -19.46 -23.17
C ASN A 296 -9.01 -20.42 -24.14
N TRP A 297 -10.15 -20.94 -23.71
CA TRP A 297 -10.91 -21.95 -24.43
C TRP A 297 -12.10 -21.33 -25.15
N ASP A 298 -12.76 -22.09 -26.04
CA ASP A 298 -13.96 -21.60 -26.70
C ASP A 298 -15.10 -21.45 -25.67
N GLY A 299 -15.36 -20.19 -25.24
CA GLY A 299 -16.45 -19.84 -24.33
C GLY A 299 -16.08 -19.79 -22.84
N PHE A 300 -14.87 -20.15 -22.45
CA PHE A 300 -14.41 -20.02 -21.06
C PHE A 300 -12.90 -19.85 -20.94
N ASN A 301 -12.47 -19.28 -19.82
CA ASN A 301 -11.06 -19.14 -19.45
C ASN A 301 -10.80 -19.90 -18.14
N THR A 302 -9.60 -20.46 -18.03
CA THR A 302 -9.15 -21.14 -16.82
C THR A 302 -7.82 -20.58 -16.35
N ARG A 303 -7.63 -20.55 -15.04
CA ARG A 303 -6.36 -20.25 -14.40
C ARG A 303 -6.19 -21.15 -13.18
N VAL A 304 -5.02 -21.77 -13.04
CA VAL A 304 -4.63 -22.55 -11.87
C VAL A 304 -3.23 -22.11 -11.49
N ARG A 305 -3.01 -21.81 -10.19
CA ARG A 305 -1.71 -21.36 -9.70
C ARG A 305 -1.34 -22.11 -8.42
N TYR A 306 -0.06 -22.36 -8.27
CA TYR A 306 0.58 -22.70 -7.01
C TYR A 306 1.61 -21.62 -6.67
N TYR A 307 1.63 -21.22 -5.43
CA TYR A 307 2.53 -20.19 -4.92
C TYR A 307 3.13 -20.64 -3.59
N TYR A 308 4.45 -20.52 -3.48
CA TYR A 308 5.21 -20.79 -2.28
C TYR A 308 5.99 -19.53 -1.86
N GLU A 309 5.99 -19.24 -0.59
CA GLU A 309 6.76 -18.15 0.01
C GLU A 309 7.40 -18.64 1.29
N ASP A 310 8.67 -18.30 1.50
CA ASP A 310 9.46 -18.58 2.70
C ASP A 310 10.08 -17.27 3.17
N VAL A 311 9.82 -16.90 4.42
CA VAL A 311 10.29 -15.68 5.06
C VAL A 311 11.05 -16.07 6.31
N ASP A 312 12.35 -15.81 6.31
CA ASP A 312 13.22 -15.92 7.49
C ASP A 312 13.50 -14.51 8.01
N LEU A 313 13.21 -14.27 9.28
CA LEU A 313 13.46 -13.00 9.96
C LEU A 313 14.25 -13.22 11.24
N MET A 314 15.43 -12.63 11.31
CA MET A 314 16.17 -12.43 12.56
C MET A 314 15.77 -11.06 13.15
N ASP A 315 15.31 -11.05 14.39
CA ASP A 315 14.94 -9.83 15.13
C ASP A 315 15.76 -9.71 16.43
N ASP A 316 16.72 -8.79 16.45
CA ASP A 316 17.46 -8.38 17.64
C ASP A 316 16.97 -7.01 18.12
N SER A 317 15.66 -6.88 18.29
CA SER A 317 15.02 -5.66 18.79
C SER A 317 15.18 -5.58 20.31
N GLN A 318 16.18 -4.85 20.75
CA GLN A 318 16.49 -4.68 22.17
C GLN A 318 15.41 -3.97 22.98
N ILE A 319 14.45 -3.33 22.33
CA ILE A 319 13.30 -2.71 23.01
C ILE A 319 12.38 -3.78 23.61
N MET A 320 12.19 -4.89 22.91
CA MET A 320 11.22 -5.94 23.27
C MET A 320 11.87 -7.23 23.75
N THR A 321 13.00 -7.64 23.18
CA THR A 321 13.58 -8.98 23.38
C THR A 321 14.72 -9.04 24.41
N ASN A 322 15.45 -7.97 24.61
CA ASN A 322 16.68 -7.98 25.42
C ASN A 322 16.51 -8.04 26.94
N LEU A 323 15.31 -8.09 27.43
CA LEU A 323 15.10 -8.54 28.80
C LEU A 323 15.58 -9.99 29.00
N ARG A 324 15.84 -10.73 27.91
CA ARG A 324 16.36 -12.12 27.95
C ARG A 324 17.70 -12.30 27.22
N GLY A 325 18.21 -11.29 26.49
CA GLY A 325 19.48 -11.38 25.77
C GLY A 325 19.51 -12.44 24.66
N MET A 326 18.36 -12.72 24.02
CA MET A 326 18.24 -13.69 22.94
C MET A 326 17.70 -13.00 21.68
N LYS A 327 18.20 -13.43 20.52
CA LYS A 327 17.68 -13.02 19.22
C LYS A 327 16.41 -13.80 18.87
N GLY A 328 15.41 -13.14 18.28
CA GLY A 328 14.26 -13.79 17.71
C GLY A 328 14.60 -14.34 16.33
N ASP A 329 14.49 -15.66 16.15
CA ASP A 329 14.51 -16.29 14.83
C ASP A 329 13.09 -16.70 14.50
N ILE A 330 12.56 -16.16 13.41
CA ILE A 330 11.16 -16.29 12.99
C ILE A 330 11.16 -16.84 11.57
N GLN A 331 10.45 -17.92 11.34
CA GLN A 331 10.23 -18.44 10.00
C GLN A 331 8.76 -18.55 9.71
N GLN A 332 8.32 -17.96 8.57
CA GLN A 332 6.97 -18.10 8.06
C GLN A 332 7.00 -18.70 6.67
N LYS A 333 6.25 -19.78 6.46
CA LYS A 333 6.04 -20.40 5.14
C LYS A 333 4.59 -20.30 4.74
N ASN A 334 4.36 -19.88 3.49
CA ASN A 334 3.03 -19.80 2.92
C ASN A 334 2.95 -20.70 1.68
N HIS A 335 1.95 -21.60 1.66
CA HIS A 335 1.59 -22.37 0.49
C HIS A 335 0.19 -21.94 0.03
N THR A 336 0.02 -21.59 -1.22
CA THR A 336 -1.28 -21.25 -1.79
C THR A 336 -1.51 -21.99 -3.09
N VAL A 337 -2.66 -22.61 -3.22
CA VAL A 337 -3.18 -23.15 -4.48
C VAL A 337 -4.48 -22.42 -4.78
N ASP A 338 -4.60 -21.79 -5.93
CA ASP A 338 -5.84 -21.20 -6.39
C ASP A 338 -6.21 -21.69 -7.80
N GLY A 339 -7.51 -21.78 -8.04
CA GLY A 339 -8.08 -22.14 -9.34
C GLY A 339 -9.27 -21.27 -9.66
N GLN A 340 -9.39 -20.85 -10.92
CA GLN A 340 -10.47 -20.01 -11.42
C GLN A 340 -10.95 -20.48 -12.78
N LEU A 341 -12.26 -20.38 -13.00
CA LEU A 341 -12.91 -20.56 -14.30
C LEU A 341 -13.84 -19.37 -14.51
N SER A 342 -13.72 -18.68 -15.67
CA SER A 342 -14.63 -17.64 -16.10
C SER A 342 -15.30 -18.05 -17.42
N ALA A 343 -16.63 -18.04 -17.47
CA ALA A 343 -17.41 -18.50 -18.61
C ALA A 343 -18.55 -17.54 -18.96
N ALA A 344 -18.69 -17.22 -20.24
CA ALA A 344 -19.81 -16.44 -20.75
C ALA A 344 -21.00 -17.35 -21.05
N LEU A 345 -22.14 -17.12 -20.40
CA LEU A 345 -23.38 -17.85 -20.57
C LEU A 345 -24.52 -16.87 -20.89
N GLY A 346 -24.82 -16.68 -22.16
CA GLY A 346 -25.78 -15.68 -22.62
C GLY A 346 -25.25 -14.26 -22.36
N SER A 347 -25.95 -13.45 -21.58
CA SER A 347 -25.53 -12.10 -21.17
C SER A 347 -24.76 -12.06 -19.85
N HIS A 348 -24.48 -13.21 -19.26
CA HIS A 348 -23.81 -13.36 -17.98
C HIS A 348 -22.37 -13.82 -18.15
N LEU A 349 -21.44 -13.24 -17.41
CA LEU A 349 -20.08 -13.70 -17.25
C LEU A 349 -19.91 -14.23 -15.81
N PHE A 350 -19.94 -15.54 -15.69
CA PHE A 350 -19.73 -16.23 -14.42
C PHE A 350 -18.24 -16.45 -14.18
N THR A 351 -17.77 -16.08 -12.99
CA THR A 351 -16.44 -16.41 -12.49
C THR A 351 -16.58 -17.25 -11.22
N VAL A 352 -16.05 -18.44 -11.24
CA VAL A 352 -16.04 -19.38 -10.10
C VAL A 352 -14.59 -19.68 -9.75
N GLY A 353 -14.26 -19.72 -8.47
CA GLY A 353 -12.91 -20.10 -8.07
C GLY A 353 -12.84 -20.70 -6.68
N SER A 354 -11.71 -21.31 -6.40
CA SER A 354 -11.37 -21.90 -5.11
C SER A 354 -9.93 -21.55 -4.73
N GLU A 355 -9.68 -21.51 -3.44
CA GLU A 355 -8.35 -21.27 -2.87
C GLU A 355 -8.13 -22.21 -1.68
N TRP A 356 -6.93 -22.73 -1.56
CA TRP A 356 -6.39 -23.31 -0.35
C TRP A 356 -5.09 -22.62 0.01
N ARG A 357 -4.96 -22.24 1.26
CA ARG A 357 -3.75 -21.60 1.80
C ARG A 357 -3.37 -22.27 3.10
N ARG A 358 -2.08 -22.54 3.27
CA ARG A 358 -1.47 -22.95 4.52
C ARG A 358 -0.39 -21.95 4.90
N THR A 359 -0.43 -21.48 6.14
CA THR A 359 0.62 -20.66 6.78
C THR A 359 1.22 -21.47 7.91
N GLU A 360 2.53 -21.66 7.86
CA GLU A 360 3.33 -22.28 8.92
C GLU A 360 4.17 -21.19 9.58
N LEU A 361 4.23 -21.17 10.91
CA LEU A 361 4.99 -20.19 11.68
C LEU A 361 5.81 -20.89 12.75
N ALA A 362 7.11 -20.61 12.76
CA ALA A 362 8.04 -20.96 13.83
C ALA A 362 8.61 -19.68 14.44
N HIS A 363 8.71 -19.61 15.76
CA HIS A 363 9.28 -18.48 16.48
C HIS A 363 9.97 -18.97 17.75
N ASN A 364 11.30 -18.96 17.77
CA ASN A 364 12.12 -19.56 18.84
C ASN A 364 11.91 -18.96 20.24
N GLN A 365 11.35 -17.74 20.34
CA GLN A 365 11.16 -17.06 21.64
C GLN A 365 9.70 -17.00 22.08
N ASN A 366 8.79 -16.78 21.15
CA ASN A 366 7.40 -16.40 21.45
C ASN A 366 6.42 -17.57 21.29
N LEU A 367 6.73 -18.59 20.49
CA LEU A 367 5.92 -19.80 20.33
C LEU A 367 6.46 -20.94 21.17
N GLY A 368 5.57 -21.68 21.78
CA GLY A 368 5.91 -22.91 22.51
C GLY A 368 6.25 -24.08 21.59
N SER A 369 5.73 -24.09 20.38
CA SER A 369 5.97 -25.03 19.28
C SER A 369 5.60 -24.37 17.95
N ASP A 370 6.14 -24.90 16.85
CA ASP A 370 5.71 -24.48 15.51
C ASP A 370 4.21 -24.68 15.35
N THR A 371 3.56 -23.75 14.67
CA THR A 371 2.11 -23.77 14.45
C THR A 371 1.78 -23.67 12.96
N GLU A 372 0.64 -24.23 12.55
CA GLU A 372 0.15 -24.12 11.18
C GLU A 372 -1.33 -23.76 11.17
N VAL A 373 -1.76 -23.03 10.14
CA VAL A 373 -3.15 -22.63 9.93
C VAL A 373 -3.53 -22.87 8.48
N ASP A 374 -4.61 -23.64 8.28
CA ASP A 374 -5.22 -23.85 6.97
C ASP A 374 -6.43 -22.93 6.77
N GLN A 375 -6.55 -22.41 5.55
CA GLN A 375 -7.72 -21.69 5.06
C GLN A 375 -8.14 -22.25 3.72
N LYS A 376 -9.45 -22.47 3.54
CA LYS A 376 -10.07 -22.92 2.29
C LYS A 376 -11.17 -21.97 1.90
N ALA A 377 -11.33 -21.72 0.60
CA ALA A 377 -12.37 -20.84 0.14
C ALA A 377 -12.98 -21.28 -1.21
N LEU A 378 -14.24 -20.89 -1.37
CA LEU A 378 -14.98 -20.96 -2.64
C LEU A 378 -15.62 -19.61 -2.90
N TYR A 379 -15.54 -19.12 -4.14
CA TYR A 379 -16.22 -17.90 -4.54
C TYR A 379 -16.92 -18.03 -5.88
N LEU A 380 -17.99 -17.25 -6.03
CA LEU A 380 -18.77 -17.11 -7.26
C LEU A 380 -19.03 -15.63 -7.51
N GLN A 381 -18.85 -15.18 -8.73
CA GLN A 381 -19.23 -13.87 -9.22
C GLN A 381 -20.01 -13.98 -10.52
N ASP A 382 -21.01 -13.13 -10.69
CA ASP A 382 -21.80 -12.97 -11.92
C ASP A 382 -21.77 -11.51 -12.35
N GLU A 383 -21.36 -11.26 -13.58
CA GLU A 383 -21.36 -9.95 -14.21
C GLU A 383 -22.33 -9.97 -15.38
N PHE A 384 -23.31 -9.06 -15.40
CA PHE A 384 -24.32 -8.99 -16.46
C PHE A 384 -24.88 -7.56 -16.63
N SER A 385 -25.42 -7.27 -17.79
CA SER A 385 -25.98 -5.97 -18.13
C SER A 385 -27.49 -6.00 -18.28
N LEU A 386 -28.16 -5.00 -17.70
CA LEU A 386 -29.59 -4.72 -17.88
C LEU A 386 -29.78 -3.34 -18.55
N GLY A 387 -29.71 -3.30 -19.88
CA GLY A 387 -29.67 -2.04 -20.62
C GLY A 387 -28.40 -1.27 -20.32
N ASP A 388 -28.53 -0.04 -19.79
CA ASP A 388 -27.39 0.81 -19.45
C ASP A 388 -26.82 0.55 -18.04
N LEU A 389 -27.33 -0.44 -17.33
CA LEU A 389 -26.90 -0.83 -15.99
C LEU A 389 -26.12 -2.13 -16.04
N ASP A 390 -24.83 -2.08 -15.73
CA ASP A 390 -23.97 -3.24 -15.50
C ASP A 390 -24.01 -3.61 -14.02
N ILE A 391 -24.23 -4.89 -13.72
CA ILE A 391 -24.40 -5.43 -12.38
C ILE A 391 -23.33 -6.50 -12.14
N THR A 392 -22.68 -6.42 -10.99
CA THR A 392 -21.79 -7.44 -10.46
C THR A 392 -22.32 -7.94 -9.13
N LEU A 393 -22.59 -9.23 -9.04
CA LEU A 393 -22.96 -9.92 -7.80
C LEU A 393 -21.89 -10.93 -7.47
N GLY A 394 -21.44 -10.96 -6.23
CA GLY A 394 -20.40 -11.89 -5.80
C GLY A 394 -20.61 -12.38 -4.38
N GLY A 395 -20.01 -13.51 -4.07
CA GLY A 395 -19.95 -14.03 -2.71
C GLY A 395 -18.83 -15.06 -2.57
N ARG A 396 -18.18 -15.02 -1.41
CA ARG A 396 -17.09 -15.93 -1.05
C ARG A 396 -17.39 -16.53 0.32
N TRP A 397 -17.16 -17.81 0.45
CA TRP A 397 -17.15 -18.53 1.71
C TRP A 397 -15.72 -18.94 2.02
N ASP A 398 -15.19 -18.50 3.17
CA ASP A 398 -13.92 -18.90 3.72
C ASP A 398 -14.14 -19.81 4.92
N ASP A 399 -13.37 -20.88 5.05
CA ASP A 399 -13.29 -21.79 6.19
C ASP A 399 -11.86 -21.77 6.72
N HIS A 400 -11.67 -21.36 7.98
CA HIS A 400 -10.38 -21.08 8.59
C HIS A 400 -10.25 -21.85 9.90
N ASP A 401 -9.13 -22.49 10.13
CA ASP A 401 -8.91 -23.36 11.31
C ASP A 401 -9.09 -22.65 12.65
N ALA A 402 -8.75 -21.33 12.73
CA ALA A 402 -8.82 -20.58 13.99
C ALA A 402 -10.25 -20.13 14.36
N PHE A 403 -11.10 -19.75 13.40
CA PHE A 403 -12.40 -19.14 13.69
C PHE A 403 -13.59 -19.74 12.90
N GLY A 404 -13.35 -20.75 12.06
CA GLY A 404 -14.40 -21.39 11.26
C GLY A 404 -14.80 -20.59 10.02
N GLY A 405 -16.11 -20.64 9.68
CA GLY A 405 -16.62 -20.13 8.42
C GLY A 405 -17.01 -18.66 8.43
N GLU A 406 -16.64 -17.90 7.39
CA GLU A 406 -17.06 -16.51 7.15
C GLU A 406 -17.57 -16.32 5.73
N PHE A 407 -18.67 -15.54 5.56
CA PHE A 407 -19.29 -15.27 4.26
C PHE A 407 -19.19 -13.79 3.90
N SER A 408 -18.61 -13.51 2.73
CA SER A 408 -18.37 -12.15 2.21
C SER A 408 -19.19 -11.91 0.94
N PRO A 409 -20.44 -11.42 1.02
CA PRO A 409 -21.24 -11.01 -0.13
C PRO A 409 -20.84 -9.65 -0.67
N ARG A 410 -21.08 -9.44 -1.98
CA ARG A 410 -20.91 -8.15 -2.65
C ARG A 410 -21.95 -7.96 -3.74
N ALA A 411 -22.46 -6.73 -3.86
CA ALA A 411 -23.29 -6.30 -4.97
C ALA A 411 -22.83 -4.93 -5.43
N TYR A 412 -22.65 -4.75 -6.73
CA TYR A 412 -22.21 -3.49 -7.31
C TYR A 412 -22.93 -3.20 -8.63
N GLY A 413 -23.22 -1.93 -8.90
CA GLY A 413 -23.85 -1.47 -10.13
C GLY A 413 -23.06 -0.32 -10.75
N VAL A 414 -22.96 -0.34 -12.07
CA VAL A 414 -22.41 0.76 -12.89
C VAL A 414 -23.48 1.16 -13.89
N PHE A 415 -24.05 2.36 -13.74
CA PHE A 415 -25.06 2.89 -14.63
C PHE A 415 -24.42 3.85 -15.63
N ASN A 416 -24.43 3.50 -16.90
CA ASN A 416 -23.84 4.24 -18.00
C ASN A 416 -24.80 5.36 -18.43
N LEU A 417 -24.58 6.60 -17.94
CA LEU A 417 -25.35 7.78 -18.38
C LEU A 417 -25.04 8.13 -19.83
N THR A 418 -23.77 8.02 -20.20
CA THR A 418 -23.23 8.15 -21.55
C THR A 418 -21.98 7.27 -21.66
N ASP A 419 -21.37 7.17 -22.85
CA ASP A 419 -20.10 6.44 -23.07
C ASP A 419 -18.94 6.96 -22.20
N ASN A 420 -19.04 8.20 -21.71
CA ASN A 420 -17.99 8.89 -20.95
C ASN A 420 -18.38 9.23 -19.50
N TRP A 421 -19.61 8.92 -19.09
CA TRP A 421 -20.12 9.31 -17.77
C TRP A 421 -20.93 8.21 -17.12
N VAL A 422 -20.51 7.79 -15.94
CA VAL A 422 -21.17 6.74 -15.17
C VAL A 422 -21.56 7.19 -13.77
N ILE A 423 -22.61 6.58 -13.23
CA ILE A 423 -22.89 6.53 -11.80
C ILE A 423 -22.61 5.11 -11.35
N LYS A 424 -21.84 4.94 -10.30
CA LYS A 424 -21.50 3.62 -9.78
C LYS A 424 -21.61 3.56 -8.27
N GLY A 425 -21.96 2.38 -7.76
CA GLY A 425 -22.05 2.18 -6.32
C GLY A 425 -22.39 0.75 -5.96
N GLY A 426 -22.16 0.41 -4.72
CA GLY A 426 -22.37 -0.92 -4.24
C GLY A 426 -22.27 -1.07 -2.73
N ALA A 427 -22.44 -2.30 -2.29
CA ALA A 427 -22.31 -2.70 -0.90
C ALA A 427 -21.64 -4.07 -0.82
N GLY A 428 -20.92 -4.30 0.28
CA GLY A 428 -20.30 -5.59 0.54
C GLY A 428 -19.94 -5.78 1.99
N LYS A 429 -19.74 -7.04 2.37
CA LYS A 429 -19.19 -7.42 3.65
C LYS A 429 -17.77 -7.93 3.44
N SER A 430 -16.88 -7.56 4.33
CA SER A 430 -15.48 -8.01 4.34
C SER A 430 -15.05 -8.38 5.75
N PHE A 431 -13.94 -9.10 5.86
CA PHE A 431 -13.42 -9.51 7.16
C PHE A 431 -11.89 -9.49 7.19
N LYS A 432 -11.35 -9.43 8.41
CA LYS A 432 -9.92 -9.60 8.71
C LYS A 432 -9.78 -10.75 9.68
N ALA A 433 -8.93 -11.72 9.34
CA ALA A 433 -8.62 -12.83 10.22
C ALA A 433 -7.76 -12.36 11.40
N PRO A 434 -7.96 -12.91 12.62
CA PRO A 434 -6.94 -12.80 13.67
C PRO A 434 -5.62 -13.36 13.16
N SER A 435 -4.51 -12.69 13.42
CA SER A 435 -3.18 -13.23 13.14
C SER A 435 -2.84 -14.39 14.07
N ILE A 436 -1.86 -15.20 13.70
CA ILE A 436 -1.40 -16.32 14.53
C ILE A 436 -0.98 -15.82 15.92
N TYR A 437 -0.22 -14.72 15.98
CA TYR A 437 0.21 -14.16 17.27
C TYR A 437 -0.95 -13.64 18.15
N GLN A 438 -2.10 -13.31 17.54
CA GLN A 438 -3.30 -12.89 18.28
C GLN A 438 -4.15 -14.07 18.74
N SER A 439 -4.18 -15.17 17.98
CA SER A 439 -5.08 -16.30 18.21
C SER A 439 -4.43 -17.52 18.88
N ASP A 440 -3.14 -17.74 18.74
CA ASP A 440 -2.45 -18.89 19.31
C ASP A 440 -2.14 -18.66 20.81
N GLU A 441 -2.74 -19.48 21.69
CA GLU A 441 -2.58 -19.35 23.15
C GLU A 441 -1.15 -19.62 23.64
N THR A 442 -0.30 -20.27 22.82
CA THR A 442 1.11 -20.53 23.14
C THR A 442 2.03 -19.38 22.72
N TYR A 443 1.52 -18.43 21.93
CA TYR A 443 2.29 -17.26 21.50
C TYR A 443 2.31 -16.22 22.63
N GLY A 444 3.48 -16.00 23.22
CA GLY A 444 3.65 -15.10 24.35
C GLY A 444 4.73 -14.05 24.12
N VAL A 445 4.36 -12.78 24.08
CA VAL A 445 5.28 -11.64 23.93
C VAL A 445 5.49 -10.95 25.29
N LEU A 446 6.75 -10.68 25.65
CA LEU A 446 7.03 -9.82 26.79
C LEU A 446 6.58 -8.40 26.52
N ALA A 447 5.68 -7.90 27.36
CA ALA A 447 5.11 -6.57 27.29
C ALA A 447 5.31 -5.80 28.61
N CYS A 448 4.79 -4.56 28.72
CA CYS A 448 4.86 -3.75 29.95
C CYS A 448 6.30 -3.64 30.51
N ARG A 449 7.31 -3.51 29.64
CA ARG A 449 8.73 -3.48 30.03
C ARG A 449 9.19 -4.76 30.77
N GLY A 450 8.71 -5.93 30.34
CA GLY A 450 9.02 -7.21 30.96
C GLY A 450 8.23 -7.54 32.24
N MET A 451 7.26 -6.71 32.60
CA MET A 451 6.42 -6.94 33.79
C MET A 451 5.15 -7.72 33.48
N CYS A 452 4.77 -7.88 32.20
CA CYS A 452 3.65 -8.69 31.77
C CYS A 452 3.99 -9.50 30.52
N THR A 453 3.15 -10.49 30.22
CA THR A 453 3.22 -11.29 28.99
C THR A 453 1.90 -11.09 28.26
N LEU A 454 1.95 -10.69 26.99
CA LEU A 454 0.81 -10.64 26.09
C LEU A 454 0.72 -12.00 25.39
N VAL A 455 -0.39 -12.70 25.56
CA VAL A 455 -0.64 -14.04 25.00
C VAL A 455 -1.81 -14.02 24.04
N GLY A 456 -1.76 -14.90 23.05
CA GLY A 456 -2.85 -15.07 22.09
C GLY A 456 -4.13 -15.56 22.76
N ASN A 457 -5.26 -15.33 22.08
CA ASN A 457 -6.59 -15.74 22.51
C ASN A 457 -7.29 -16.58 21.43
N PRO A 458 -7.48 -17.89 21.62
CA PRO A 458 -8.11 -18.77 20.63
C PRO A 458 -9.61 -18.52 20.46
N ASP A 459 -10.26 -17.74 21.34
CA ASP A 459 -11.68 -17.40 21.27
C ASP A 459 -11.96 -16.18 20.39
N LEU A 460 -10.94 -15.60 19.74
CA LEU A 460 -11.11 -14.45 18.87
C LEU A 460 -11.96 -14.78 17.64
N LYS A 461 -12.82 -13.81 17.30
CA LYS A 461 -13.58 -13.80 16.05
C LYS A 461 -12.86 -12.93 15.03
N PRO A 462 -13.14 -13.12 13.71
CA PRO A 462 -12.68 -12.18 12.72
C PRO A 462 -13.30 -10.80 12.92
N GLU A 463 -12.53 -9.76 12.65
CA GLU A 463 -13.05 -8.41 12.53
C GLU A 463 -13.88 -8.32 11.24
N THR A 464 -15.04 -7.71 11.25
CA THR A 464 -15.91 -7.62 10.09
C THR A 464 -16.24 -6.19 9.74
N ALA A 465 -16.40 -5.89 8.45
CA ALA A 465 -16.85 -4.59 7.98
C ALA A 465 -18.03 -4.72 7.01
N THR A 466 -19.03 -3.83 7.19
CA THR A 466 -20.09 -3.61 6.21
C THR A 466 -19.85 -2.24 5.56
N SER A 467 -19.69 -2.26 4.24
CA SER A 467 -19.29 -1.10 3.48
C SER A 467 -20.31 -0.75 2.41
N TYR A 468 -20.50 0.55 2.19
CA TYR A 468 -21.35 1.13 1.16
C TYR A 468 -20.59 2.22 0.43
N GLU A 469 -20.76 2.29 -0.89
CA GLU A 469 -20.24 3.42 -1.65
C GLU A 469 -21.16 3.81 -2.81
N ILE A 470 -21.17 5.09 -3.16
CA ILE A 470 -21.87 5.62 -4.32
C ILE A 470 -21.13 6.84 -4.85
N GLY A 471 -21.02 6.95 -6.16
CA GLY A 471 -20.37 8.09 -6.77
C GLY A 471 -20.60 8.18 -8.26
N THR A 472 -19.89 9.11 -8.88
CA THR A 472 -19.93 9.31 -10.33
C THR A 472 -18.54 9.58 -10.87
N LEU A 473 -18.28 9.13 -12.09
CA LEU A 473 -17.03 9.33 -12.81
C LEU A 473 -17.33 9.76 -14.24
N TYR A 474 -16.71 10.85 -14.66
CA TYR A 474 -16.67 11.31 -16.03
C TYR A 474 -15.26 11.19 -16.58
N GLN A 475 -15.11 10.68 -17.80
CA GLN A 475 -13.81 10.52 -18.45
C GLN A 475 -13.94 10.72 -19.95
N ASP A 476 -13.21 11.71 -20.50
CA ASP A 476 -13.02 11.89 -21.93
C ASP A 476 -11.52 11.98 -22.28
N GLU A 477 -11.17 12.44 -23.47
CA GLU A 477 -9.77 12.55 -23.93
C GLU A 477 -8.94 13.57 -23.13
N ARG A 478 -9.58 14.56 -22.49
CA ARG A 478 -8.93 15.69 -21.80
C ARG A 478 -9.24 15.79 -20.31
N LEU A 479 -10.39 15.30 -19.89
CA LEU A 479 -10.89 15.45 -18.54
C LEU A 479 -11.27 14.08 -17.95
N GLU A 480 -10.74 13.80 -16.79
CA GLU A 480 -11.26 12.81 -15.85
C GLU A 480 -11.65 13.54 -14.58
N ALA A 481 -12.84 13.30 -14.07
CA ALA A 481 -13.31 13.88 -12.82
C ALA A 481 -14.31 12.94 -12.15
N GLY A 482 -14.12 12.71 -10.85
CA GLY A 482 -14.99 11.84 -10.07
C GLY A 482 -15.19 12.30 -8.64
N ILE A 483 -16.32 11.88 -8.10
CA ILE A 483 -16.62 11.94 -6.66
C ILE A 483 -17.16 10.58 -6.21
N MET A 484 -16.69 10.12 -5.05
CA MET A 484 -17.15 8.90 -4.40
C MET A 484 -17.45 9.18 -2.93
N PHE A 485 -18.64 8.85 -2.48
CA PHE A 485 -19.03 8.83 -1.07
C PHE A 485 -18.89 7.40 -0.55
N PHE A 486 -18.39 7.24 0.67
CA PHE A 486 -18.19 5.94 1.29
C PHE A 486 -18.60 5.94 2.75
N HIS A 487 -18.99 4.76 3.22
CA HIS A 487 -19.37 4.50 4.61
C HIS A 487 -18.99 3.06 4.97
N ASN A 488 -18.21 2.89 6.03
CA ASN A 488 -17.75 1.60 6.53
C ASN A 488 -18.04 1.51 8.04
N ASP A 489 -18.82 0.53 8.44
CA ASP A 489 -19.00 0.13 9.85
C ASP A 489 -18.16 -1.12 10.10
N ILE A 490 -17.18 -1.03 11.01
CA ILE A 490 -16.28 -2.12 11.40
C ILE A 490 -16.69 -2.58 12.80
N GLU A 491 -16.84 -3.89 12.98
CA GLU A 491 -17.25 -4.52 14.23
C GLU A 491 -16.26 -5.60 14.66
N ASP A 492 -16.29 -5.96 15.95
CA ASP A 492 -15.44 -7.00 16.55
C ASP A 492 -13.93 -6.73 16.39
N MET A 493 -13.51 -5.45 16.42
CA MET A 493 -12.08 -5.12 16.32
C MET A 493 -11.27 -5.75 17.45
N ILE A 494 -10.12 -6.30 17.09
CA ILE A 494 -9.21 -6.97 18.01
C ILE A 494 -8.31 -5.92 18.65
N VAL A 495 -8.43 -5.79 19.96
CA VAL A 495 -7.62 -4.88 20.77
C VAL A 495 -6.93 -5.66 21.89
N THR A 496 -5.83 -5.10 22.42
CA THR A 496 -5.18 -5.65 23.60
C THR A 496 -6.04 -5.35 24.84
N ASP A 497 -6.46 -6.38 25.56
CA ASP A 497 -7.23 -6.22 26.79
C ASP A 497 -6.30 -5.77 27.93
N THR A 498 -6.62 -4.63 28.54
CA THR A 498 -5.78 -4.02 29.57
C THR A 498 -6.04 -4.64 30.94
N TRP A 499 -4.96 -5.13 31.56
CA TRP A 499 -4.79 -5.37 33.00
C TRP A 499 -5.89 -6.14 33.75
N ARG A 500 -5.74 -7.42 33.90
CA ARG A 500 -6.29 -8.10 35.08
C ARG A 500 -5.41 -7.72 36.28
N VAL A 501 -5.83 -6.67 36.99
CA VAL A 501 -5.16 -6.19 38.20
C VAL A 501 -5.10 -7.33 39.22
N GLY A 502 -3.92 -7.73 39.64
CA GLY A 502 -3.74 -8.65 40.76
C GLY A 502 -2.87 -9.88 40.51
N TYR A 503 -2.47 -10.20 39.28
CA TYR A 503 -1.55 -11.29 38.97
C TYR A 503 -0.13 -10.78 38.73
N ARG A 504 0.86 -11.43 39.32
CA ARG A 504 2.29 -11.24 39.01
C ARG A 504 2.88 -12.59 38.59
N PRO A 505 3.42 -12.71 37.35
CA PRO A 505 3.44 -11.71 36.30
C PRO A 505 2.05 -11.44 35.74
N ALA A 506 1.77 -10.19 35.39
CA ALA A 506 0.51 -9.82 34.75
C ALA A 506 0.43 -10.47 33.36
N VAL A 507 -0.67 -11.14 33.05
CA VAL A 507 -0.96 -11.69 31.73
C VAL A 507 -1.98 -10.79 31.06
N MET A 508 -1.69 -10.34 29.84
CA MET A 508 -2.57 -9.61 28.94
C MET A 508 -2.98 -10.54 27.80
N THR A 509 -4.09 -10.26 27.16
CA THR A 509 -4.56 -11.00 25.99
C THR A 509 -5.26 -10.07 25.00
N TYR A 510 -5.76 -10.59 23.92
CA TYR A 510 -6.54 -9.89 22.92
C TYR A 510 -8.04 -10.16 23.12
N SER A 511 -8.89 -9.21 22.74
CA SER A 511 -10.35 -9.36 22.76
C SER A 511 -11.02 -8.56 21.65
N ASN A 512 -12.20 -9.03 21.21
CA ASN A 512 -13.05 -8.34 20.25
C ASN A 512 -13.98 -7.40 21.01
N VAL A 513 -13.70 -6.11 21.08
CA VAL A 513 -14.48 -5.17 21.90
C VAL A 513 -14.79 -3.83 21.25
N SER A 514 -14.15 -3.46 20.14
CA SER A 514 -14.27 -2.12 19.59
C SER A 514 -15.09 -2.09 18.30
N LYS A 515 -15.78 -0.96 18.09
CA LYS A 515 -16.52 -0.66 16.87
C LYS A 515 -16.02 0.64 16.30
N THR A 516 -15.69 0.64 15.01
CA THR A 516 -15.22 1.82 14.32
C THR A 516 -16.11 2.15 13.15
N ARG A 517 -16.37 3.44 12.95
CA ARG A 517 -17.01 3.96 11.73
C ARG A 517 -16.01 4.81 10.96
N VAL A 518 -15.94 4.58 9.65
CA VAL A 518 -15.18 5.41 8.74
C VAL A 518 -16.07 5.84 7.59
N GLN A 519 -16.31 7.15 7.46
CA GLN A 519 -17.19 7.71 6.44
C GLN A 519 -16.58 8.96 5.83
N GLY A 520 -16.96 9.26 4.58
CA GLY A 520 -16.40 10.43 3.92
C GLY A 520 -16.67 10.49 2.44
N TYR A 521 -15.85 11.29 1.74
CA TYR A 521 -15.88 11.39 0.30
C TYR A 521 -14.51 11.67 -0.30
N GLU A 522 -14.34 11.22 -1.52
CA GLU A 522 -13.15 11.37 -2.35
C GLU A 522 -13.51 12.17 -3.61
N LEU A 523 -12.76 13.23 -3.87
CA LEU A 523 -12.79 13.98 -5.12
C LEU A 523 -11.49 13.71 -5.86
N HIS A 524 -11.54 13.51 -7.16
CA HIS A 524 -10.33 13.44 -7.97
C HIS A 524 -10.58 14.01 -9.36
N GLY A 525 -9.51 14.44 -10.00
CA GLY A 525 -9.56 14.88 -11.36
C GLY A 525 -8.19 14.99 -12.01
N ARG A 526 -8.17 14.78 -13.33
CA ARG A 526 -7.04 14.98 -14.23
C ARG A 526 -7.52 15.83 -15.41
N TYR A 527 -6.77 16.84 -15.78
CA TYR A 527 -7.14 17.73 -16.87
C TYR A 527 -5.94 18.06 -17.76
N ALA A 528 -6.02 17.70 -19.04
CA ALA A 528 -5.07 18.14 -20.06
C ALA A 528 -5.39 19.61 -20.44
N LEU A 529 -4.79 20.55 -19.68
CA LEU A 529 -5.01 22.00 -19.91
C LEU A 529 -4.56 22.40 -21.30
N THR A 530 -3.39 21.89 -21.72
CA THR A 530 -2.86 21.97 -23.09
C THR A 530 -2.21 20.64 -23.44
N ASP A 531 -1.73 20.47 -24.65
CA ASP A 531 -0.99 19.25 -25.05
C ASP A 531 0.35 19.10 -24.29
N SER A 532 0.83 20.16 -23.64
CA SER A 532 2.08 20.18 -22.86
C SER A 532 1.88 20.36 -21.36
N ILE A 533 0.68 20.69 -20.88
CA ILE A 533 0.41 20.93 -19.46
C ILE A 533 -0.77 20.08 -19.01
N GLY A 534 -0.50 19.16 -18.09
CA GLY A 534 -1.49 18.37 -17.36
C GLY A 534 -1.64 18.86 -15.92
N LEU A 535 -2.87 18.89 -15.45
CA LEU A 535 -3.22 19.16 -14.06
C LEU A 535 -3.81 17.88 -13.46
N ARG A 536 -3.46 17.57 -12.24
CA ARG A 536 -4.05 16.48 -11.46
C ARG A 536 -4.31 16.92 -10.04
N GLY A 537 -5.34 16.38 -9.43
CA GLY A 537 -5.64 16.68 -8.04
C GLY A 537 -6.62 15.70 -7.45
N ASN A 538 -6.54 15.57 -6.15
CA ASN A 538 -7.54 14.86 -5.37
C ASN A 538 -7.69 15.50 -3.99
N TYR A 539 -8.83 15.22 -3.39
CA TYR A 539 -9.13 15.60 -2.03
C TYR A 539 -9.94 14.49 -1.38
N THR A 540 -9.54 14.08 -0.20
CA THR A 540 -10.24 13.11 0.63
C THR A 540 -10.65 13.76 1.94
N TYR A 541 -11.92 13.66 2.27
CA TYR A 541 -12.44 13.86 3.61
C TYR A 541 -12.77 12.48 4.18
N SER A 542 -12.20 12.16 5.34
CA SER A 542 -12.43 10.90 6.05
C SER A 542 -12.65 11.17 7.53
N ASP A 543 -13.82 10.82 8.01
CA ASP A 543 -14.19 10.88 9.42
C ASP A 543 -14.13 9.46 9.98
N ALA A 544 -13.10 9.19 10.77
CA ALA A 544 -12.85 7.89 11.40
C ALA A 544 -12.98 8.03 12.92
N GLU A 545 -13.95 7.33 13.51
CA GLU A 545 -14.30 7.42 14.93
C GLU A 545 -14.47 6.03 15.57
N ASP A 546 -14.01 5.90 16.80
CA ASP A 546 -14.37 4.80 17.69
C ASP A 546 -15.81 5.06 18.21
N ARG A 547 -16.71 4.12 17.97
CA ARG A 547 -18.13 4.27 18.29
C ARG A 547 -18.49 4.00 19.75
N ASP A 548 -17.57 3.43 20.49
CA ASP A 548 -17.78 3.16 21.92
C ASP A 548 -17.35 4.36 22.78
N THR A 549 -16.39 5.16 22.28
CA THR A 549 -15.83 6.32 22.97
C THR A 549 -16.15 7.67 22.33
N ASP A 550 -16.63 7.69 21.08
CA ASP A 550 -16.80 8.87 20.23
C ASP A 550 -15.47 9.64 20.00
N GLU A 551 -14.32 8.95 20.11
CA GLU A 551 -13.01 9.53 19.86
C GLU A 551 -12.56 9.28 18.41
N ALA A 552 -11.83 10.26 17.84
CA ALA A 552 -11.23 10.11 16.53
C ALA A 552 -10.11 9.05 16.53
N ILE A 553 -10.01 8.26 15.46
CA ILE A 553 -8.95 7.26 15.28
C ILE A 553 -7.60 7.97 15.07
N ARG A 554 -6.57 7.46 15.74
CA ARG A 554 -5.19 7.97 15.64
C ARG A 554 -4.59 7.72 14.27
N ASN A 555 -3.65 8.57 13.87
CA ASN A 555 -2.95 8.49 12.58
C ASN A 555 -3.92 8.45 11.38
N SER A 556 -5.08 9.14 11.51
CA SER A 556 -6.11 9.25 10.50
C SER A 556 -6.49 10.72 10.31
N PRO A 557 -5.78 11.47 9.43
CA PRO A 557 -6.13 12.87 9.18
C PRO A 557 -7.46 12.98 8.47
N GLN A 558 -8.33 13.89 8.94
CA GLN A 558 -9.65 14.10 8.33
C GLN A 558 -9.57 14.66 6.91
N HIS A 559 -8.52 15.40 6.59
CA HIS A 559 -8.37 16.09 5.32
C HIS A 559 -7.03 15.77 4.69
N VAL A 560 -7.04 15.20 3.49
CA VAL A 560 -5.84 15.00 2.67
C VAL A 560 -6.11 15.58 1.28
N ALA A 561 -5.21 16.39 0.75
CA ALA A 561 -5.32 16.95 -0.57
C ALA A 561 -3.99 16.86 -1.33
N ASN A 562 -4.05 16.51 -2.61
CA ASN A 562 -2.91 16.49 -3.50
C ASN A 562 -3.23 17.31 -4.75
N LEU A 563 -2.29 18.13 -5.19
CA LEU A 563 -2.35 18.89 -6.44
C LEU A 563 -1.05 18.70 -7.20
N GLY A 564 -1.14 18.40 -8.48
CA GLY A 564 0.03 18.19 -9.33
C GLY A 564 -0.07 18.94 -10.65
N VAL A 565 1.06 19.42 -11.13
CA VAL A 565 1.23 20.01 -12.45
C VAL A 565 2.35 19.27 -13.17
N ASP A 566 2.01 18.67 -14.31
CA ASP A 566 2.97 18.08 -15.24
C ASP A 566 3.15 19.02 -16.43
N TRP A 567 4.37 19.44 -16.72
CA TRP A 567 4.66 20.36 -17.81
C TRP A 567 5.78 19.80 -18.71
N GLN A 568 5.42 19.49 -19.95
CA GLN A 568 6.40 19.23 -21.00
C GLN A 568 6.95 20.58 -21.50
N ALA A 569 7.94 21.14 -20.77
CA ALA A 569 8.49 22.48 -21.04
C ALA A 569 9.22 22.57 -22.38
N MET A 570 9.83 21.46 -22.83
CA MET A 570 10.49 21.30 -24.13
C MET A 570 10.31 19.86 -24.59
N PRO A 571 10.52 19.52 -25.87
CA PRO A 571 10.34 18.13 -26.37
C PRO A 571 11.16 17.07 -25.59
N LYS A 572 12.23 17.50 -24.93
CA LYS A 572 13.13 16.64 -24.13
C LYS A 572 13.11 16.93 -22.65
N LEU A 573 12.36 17.92 -22.17
CA LEU A 573 12.35 18.35 -20.76
C LEU A 573 10.92 18.35 -20.22
N GLY A 574 10.63 17.39 -19.36
CA GLY A 574 9.45 17.34 -18.51
C GLY A 574 9.74 17.88 -17.12
N LEU A 575 8.82 18.65 -16.56
CA LEU A 575 8.84 19.17 -15.19
C LEU A 575 7.56 18.72 -14.50
N ASN A 576 7.66 18.38 -13.22
CA ASN A 576 6.51 18.11 -12.37
C ASN A 576 6.62 18.88 -11.06
N LEU A 577 5.50 19.39 -10.59
CA LEU A 577 5.35 20.06 -9.31
C LEU A 577 4.18 19.41 -8.58
N ASP A 578 4.43 18.92 -7.37
CA ASP A 578 3.46 18.23 -6.53
C ASP A 578 3.33 18.92 -5.19
N TYR A 579 2.11 19.26 -4.83
CA TYR A 579 1.74 19.79 -3.53
C TYR A 579 0.87 18.78 -2.80
N GLN A 580 1.21 18.49 -1.56
CA GLN A 580 0.45 17.65 -0.64
C GLN A 580 0.10 18.42 0.62
N TYR A 581 -1.15 18.33 1.03
CA TYR A 581 -1.67 18.81 2.30
C TYR A 581 -2.16 17.63 3.11
N THR A 582 -1.70 17.52 4.37
CA THR A 582 -2.22 16.58 5.36
C THR A 582 -2.78 17.39 6.52
N GLY A 583 -4.04 17.18 6.85
CA GLY A 583 -4.75 17.85 7.94
C GLY A 583 -4.25 17.44 9.33
N SER A 584 -4.75 18.11 10.36
CA SER A 584 -4.49 17.72 11.74
C SER A 584 -5.00 16.31 12.04
N GLN A 585 -4.32 15.62 12.94
CA GLN A 585 -4.65 14.26 13.36
C GLN A 585 -4.24 14.02 14.81
N LEU A 586 -4.85 13.01 15.45
CA LEU A 586 -4.42 12.52 16.74
C LEU A 586 -3.24 11.56 16.58
N LEU A 587 -2.25 11.71 17.44
CA LEU A 587 -1.06 10.87 17.50
C LEU A 587 -0.93 10.26 18.89
N TYR A 588 -0.33 9.06 18.97
CA TYR A 588 0.13 8.50 20.22
C TYR A 588 1.57 8.97 20.49
N VAL A 589 1.81 9.65 21.58
CA VAL A 589 3.15 10.09 21.98
C VAL A 589 3.68 9.22 23.14
N SER A 590 2.84 9.00 24.14
CA SER A 590 3.23 8.18 25.29
C SER A 590 1.99 7.73 26.09
N ALA A 591 2.17 6.80 27.03
CA ALA A 591 1.09 6.42 27.95
C ALA A 591 0.59 7.57 28.83
N ALA A 592 1.41 8.62 29.05
CA ALA A 592 1.01 9.83 29.77
C ALA A 592 0.29 10.84 28.86
N GLU A 593 0.56 10.80 27.56
CA GLU A 593 -0.04 11.64 26.51
C GLU A 593 -0.49 10.76 25.34
N PRO A 594 -1.57 10.00 25.52
CA PRO A 594 -1.99 9.01 24.52
C PRO A 594 -2.67 9.65 23.30
N ASN A 595 -3.18 10.88 23.41
CA ASN A 595 -3.88 11.60 22.36
C ASN A 595 -3.34 13.02 22.24
N VAL A 596 -2.35 13.20 21.37
CA VAL A 596 -1.78 14.53 21.06
C VAL A 596 -2.24 14.96 19.69
N GLU A 597 -2.86 16.12 19.58
CA GLU A 597 -3.24 16.70 18.29
C GLU A 597 -2.00 17.26 17.59
N SER A 598 -1.68 16.68 16.45
CA SER A 598 -0.67 17.20 15.52
C SER A 598 -1.32 18.19 14.56
N GLY A 599 -0.67 19.33 14.32
CA GLY A 599 -1.10 20.32 13.35
C GLY A 599 -1.07 19.81 11.91
N ALA A 600 -1.75 20.53 11.02
CA ALA A 600 -1.68 20.27 9.59
C ALA A 600 -0.32 20.66 9.01
N PHE A 601 0.17 19.92 8.00
CA PHE A 601 1.42 20.20 7.33
C PHE A 601 1.31 20.14 5.80
N HIS A 602 2.30 20.71 5.11
CA HIS A 602 2.33 20.87 3.68
C HIS A 602 3.67 20.40 3.11
N GLN A 603 3.63 19.68 2.00
CA GLN A 603 4.84 19.30 1.27
C GLN A 603 4.74 19.77 -0.17
N LEU A 604 5.82 20.33 -0.68
CA LEU A 604 5.96 20.72 -2.08
C LEU A 604 7.16 19.99 -2.68
N ASN A 605 6.94 19.23 -3.76
CA ASN A 605 7.95 18.42 -4.42
C ASN A 605 8.13 18.92 -5.87
N LEU A 606 9.36 19.00 -6.32
CA LEU A 606 9.73 19.42 -7.68
C LEU A 606 10.60 18.36 -8.33
N GLY A 607 10.22 17.96 -9.56
CA GLY A 607 10.99 17.03 -10.36
C GLY A 607 11.24 17.54 -11.77
N ALA A 608 12.33 17.09 -12.37
CA ALA A 608 12.68 17.30 -13.76
C ALA A 608 13.20 16.01 -14.38
N LYS A 609 12.73 15.68 -15.59
CA LYS A 609 13.21 14.58 -16.42
C LYS A 609 13.69 15.12 -17.76
N TYR A 610 14.96 14.88 -18.10
CA TYR A 610 15.56 15.30 -19.37
C TYR A 610 15.93 14.09 -20.21
N GLN A 611 15.33 13.95 -21.39
CA GLN A 611 15.63 12.90 -22.37
C GLN A 611 16.87 13.29 -23.18
N ALA A 612 18.04 12.87 -22.74
CA ALA A 612 19.32 13.22 -23.38
C ALA A 612 19.47 12.57 -24.75
N THR A 613 19.25 11.24 -24.84
CA THR A 613 19.16 10.46 -26.10
C THR A 613 17.85 9.68 -26.12
N ARG A 614 17.65 8.79 -27.06
CA ARG A 614 16.47 7.89 -27.07
C ARG A 614 16.53 6.91 -25.91
N GLU A 615 17.73 6.50 -25.56
CA GLU A 615 18.03 5.47 -24.55
C GLU A 615 18.29 6.07 -23.16
N LEU A 616 18.83 7.31 -23.07
CA LEU A 616 19.28 7.92 -21.83
C LEU A 616 18.32 9.02 -21.36
N SER A 617 17.76 8.87 -20.18
CA SER A 617 17.07 9.93 -19.44
C SER A 617 17.81 10.27 -18.14
N LEU A 618 17.83 11.56 -17.81
CA LEU A 618 18.37 12.11 -16.57
C LEU A 618 17.23 12.64 -15.72
N ARG A 619 17.30 12.46 -14.42
CA ARG A 619 16.32 12.96 -13.45
C ARG A 619 17.03 13.76 -12.38
N ALA A 620 16.39 14.84 -11.94
CA ALA A 620 16.83 15.62 -10.78
C ALA A 620 15.63 16.30 -10.13
N GLY A 621 15.69 16.56 -8.84
CA GLY A 621 14.63 17.28 -8.17
C GLY A 621 14.86 17.44 -6.68
N MET A 622 13.77 17.84 -6.02
CA MET A 622 13.77 18.17 -4.60
C MET A 622 12.44 17.76 -3.99
N ASN A 623 12.50 16.91 -2.99
CA ASN A 623 11.35 16.60 -2.13
C ASN A 623 11.31 17.58 -0.96
N ASN A 624 10.11 17.87 -0.47
CA ASN A 624 9.88 18.84 0.62
C ASN A 624 10.63 20.17 0.39
N LEU A 625 10.39 20.80 -0.76
CA LEU A 625 11.07 22.03 -1.20
C LEU A 625 11.00 23.17 -0.15
N THR A 626 9.88 23.26 0.57
CA THR A 626 9.62 24.24 1.63
C THR A 626 10.34 23.91 2.93
N ASN A 627 10.93 22.73 3.03
CA ASN A 627 11.57 22.21 4.24
C ASN A 627 10.62 22.19 5.44
N GLU A 628 9.40 21.71 5.21
CA GLU A 628 8.37 21.59 6.25
C GLU A 628 8.82 20.62 7.34
N LYS A 629 8.60 21.01 8.57
CA LYS A 629 8.96 20.25 9.77
C LYS A 629 7.75 20.15 10.68
N ARG A 630 7.68 19.08 11.47
CA ARG A 630 6.61 18.87 12.44
C ARG A 630 7.07 19.23 13.85
N ASP A 631 7.32 20.51 14.09
CA ASP A 631 7.86 21.02 15.37
C ASP A 631 6.87 20.87 16.54
N ASP A 632 5.58 20.72 16.26
CA ASP A 632 4.50 20.56 17.23
C ASP A 632 4.50 19.19 17.94
N VAL A 633 5.15 18.19 17.36
CA VAL A 633 5.24 16.82 17.89
C VAL A 633 6.68 16.30 18.00
N ALA A 634 7.64 17.19 18.00
CA ALA A 634 9.09 16.92 18.01
C ALA A 634 9.60 16.08 19.20
N GLN A 635 8.72 15.69 20.12
CA GLN A 635 9.09 14.87 21.28
C GLN A 635 9.00 13.35 21.02
N SER A 636 8.40 12.92 19.91
CA SER A 636 8.26 11.53 19.54
C SER A 636 9.05 11.23 18.27
N VAL A 637 9.96 10.28 18.32
CA VAL A 637 10.72 9.78 17.15
C VAL A 637 9.75 9.30 16.05
N ASP A 638 8.57 8.92 16.44
CA ASP A 638 7.55 8.27 15.64
C ASP A 638 6.85 9.17 14.62
N ASN A 639 7.12 10.47 14.59
CA ASN A 639 6.36 11.41 13.75
C ASN A 639 7.26 12.44 13.07
N ILE A 640 8.55 12.14 12.96
CA ILE A 640 9.51 13.06 12.36
C ILE A 640 9.37 13.00 10.83
N LEU A 641 9.14 14.16 10.25
CA LEU A 641 9.15 14.36 8.82
C LEU A 641 10.58 14.63 8.36
N MET A 642 11.10 13.83 7.42
CA MET A 642 12.37 14.13 6.79
C MET A 642 12.29 15.48 6.09
N GLY A 643 13.26 16.37 6.37
CA GLY A 643 13.36 17.68 5.79
C GLY A 643 13.54 17.64 4.27
N ARG A 644 14.01 18.76 3.71
CA ARG A 644 14.28 18.87 2.28
C ARG A 644 15.32 17.85 1.83
N THR A 645 15.03 17.13 0.72
CA THR A 645 15.89 16.10 0.16
C THR A 645 16.13 16.37 -1.32
N LEU A 646 17.37 16.37 -1.76
CA LEU A 646 17.78 16.48 -3.15
C LEU A 646 17.93 15.09 -3.77
N PHE A 647 17.52 14.91 -5.02
CA PHE A 647 17.79 13.68 -5.74
C PHE A 647 18.33 13.95 -7.15
N VAL A 648 19.17 13.03 -7.61
CA VAL A 648 19.64 12.96 -8.99
C VAL A 648 19.69 11.50 -9.44
N GLY A 649 19.44 11.27 -10.70
CA GLY A 649 19.50 9.90 -11.24
C GLY A 649 19.49 9.84 -12.75
N PHE A 650 19.69 8.63 -13.27
CA PHE A 650 19.57 8.35 -14.70
C PHE A 650 18.89 7.00 -14.93
N ASN A 651 18.26 6.86 -16.09
CA ASN A 651 17.82 5.58 -16.65
C ASN A 651 18.41 5.47 -18.05
N TYR A 652 18.96 4.28 -18.36
CA TYR A 652 19.46 3.91 -19.68
C TYR A 652 18.76 2.63 -20.14
N ASP A 653 17.96 2.71 -21.20
CA ASP A 653 17.13 1.62 -21.72
C ASP A 653 17.46 1.38 -23.20
N ILE A 654 17.63 0.09 -23.62
CA ILE A 654 17.95 -0.34 -25.00
C ILE A 654 16.95 -1.38 -25.48
#